data_d15289f7859a4a11ac87e602ad2f9e8d
#
_entry.id   d15289f7859a4a11ac87e602ad2f9e8d
#
_cell.length_a   1.000
_cell.length_b   1.000
_cell.length_c   1.000
_cell.angle_alpha   90.00
_cell.angle_beta   90.00
_cell.angle_gamma   90.00
#
_symmetry.space_group_name_H-M   'P 1'
#
loop_
_entity.id
_entity.type
_entity.pdbx_description
1 polymer ?
#
loop_
_entity_poly.entity_id
_entity_poly.type
_entity_poly.pdbx_seq_one_letter_code
_entity_poly.pdbx_strand_id
1 'polypeptide(L)'
;MKIQQFLSLLVISICVVAGLCVKDEQQLLLQLKNNLTFNFNSGRSSKLNVWNQSIGCCNWSGVTCNDEGYVIGLDLSGESITGGFNDSSSLFGLQHLQKLNLAANNFNSMIPSAFGLLDKLTYLNLSHAGFVGQIPIEISQLTRLVTLDISSVAYFEGQYLKLENPNLRMLIRNLSSIRQLYLDGVIMTSQAEEWCNALLFLPNLQELSMSHCNLSGPLNSSLTSLENLSVIRLDRNNFSSPVPETFATLKNLTILSLSVCRLTGVFPQKIFQVRTLSFIDISYNSNLQGSFPVLPFNGSLHTLIVSNTNFSGELPSSIGSMTQLSALDLFNCQFRGKLPISLSKLAELSYLDLSLNNFTGPVPSFGKSQKLTYIDLSRNNFSGPIPSSTPFEVLQNLISINLAYNSISGRIPSSLFRLPLLKKILLSNNQFVQLDELTNVSSSKLNTLDLSSNNLSGPIPMFIFQLRELSIIQLSSNKFNGPMQLDEFLALKNLTTLDLSYNNLFVNVSLNLSSIPNISMLKLASCNLKTIPGFLRYQSGLAFLDLSDNQIQGSVPNWIWKLKYLQSLNMSHNFLTDFQGPLQNLSSNLAVLDLHHNQLRGIIPVFPKYAAYVDYSNNNFSSIIPVEIGSYLSGTFYLSLANNRFHGSIPNSICDASFRVLDLSRNNISGTIPFCLIALSKILGVLNLRNNKLSGPIHDLFPASCALRTLDLHGNILEGHIPKSLANCSTLEVWTLGTIKFLMDFHVP
;
A
#
# COMPACT_ATOMS: atom_id res chain seq x y z
N MET A 1 -55.36 -41.53 42.70
CA MET A 1 -55.01 -40.09 42.90
C MET A 1 -53.84 -39.80 43.87
N LYS A 2 -53.26 -40.82 44.53
CA LYS A 2 -52.09 -40.59 45.44
C LYS A 2 -50.71 -40.98 44.84
N ILE A 3 -50.69 -41.66 43.69
CA ILE A 3 -49.43 -42.06 43.01
C ILE A 3 -48.95 -40.97 42.00
N GLN A 4 -49.84 -40.15 41.46
CA GLN A 4 -49.47 -39.05 40.59
C GLN A 4 -48.89 -37.83 41.31
N GLN A 5 -49.20 -37.62 42.60
CA GLN A 5 -48.60 -36.54 43.39
C GLN A 5 -47.20 -36.88 43.91
N PHE A 6 -46.85 -38.18 44.07
CA PHE A 6 -45.51 -38.59 44.45
C PHE A 6 -44.52 -38.56 43.27
N LEU A 7 -44.97 -38.79 42.04
CA LEU A 7 -44.13 -38.67 40.84
C LEU A 7 -43.90 -37.19 40.48
N SER A 8 -44.83 -36.29 40.76
CA SER A 8 -44.64 -34.84 40.52
C SER A 8 -43.65 -34.19 41.53
N LEU A 9 -43.55 -34.73 42.74
CA LEU A 9 -42.58 -34.29 43.74
C LEU A 9 -41.16 -34.86 43.55
N LEU A 10 -41.06 -36.03 42.88
CA LEU A 10 -39.74 -36.59 42.51
C LEU A 10 -39.15 -35.99 41.21
N VAL A 11 -40.00 -35.44 40.34
CA VAL A 11 -39.56 -34.73 39.11
C VAL A 11 -39.17 -33.30 39.40
N ILE A 12 -39.63 -32.67 40.54
CA ILE A 12 -39.25 -31.33 40.90
C ILE A 12 -37.92 -31.33 41.70
N SER A 13 -37.42 -32.50 42.15
CA SER A 13 -36.12 -32.62 42.87
C SER A 13 -34.93 -32.91 41.93
N ILE A 14 -35.13 -33.00 40.60
CA ILE A 14 -34.04 -32.99 39.62
C ILE A 14 -34.04 -31.66 38.87
N CYS A 15 -34.35 -30.57 39.54
CA CYS A 15 -33.98 -29.25 39.10
C CYS A 15 -32.56 -28.97 39.56
N VAL A 16 -31.62 -29.22 38.63
CA VAL A 16 -30.44 -28.42 38.40
C VAL A 16 -29.91 -27.77 39.67
N VAL A 17 -29.09 -28.46 40.42
CA VAL A 17 -28.03 -27.80 41.19
C VAL A 17 -27.02 -27.34 40.12
N ALA A 18 -27.35 -26.25 39.43
CA ALA A 18 -26.34 -25.43 38.80
C ALA A 18 -25.38 -25.07 39.93
N GLY A 19 -24.13 -25.49 39.82
CA GLY A 19 -23.14 -25.34 40.92
C GLY A 19 -23.16 -23.91 41.44
N LEU A 20 -23.51 -23.77 42.71
CA LEU A 20 -23.40 -22.47 43.39
C LEU A 20 -21.92 -22.13 43.40
N CYS A 21 -21.54 -20.98 42.84
CA CYS A 21 -20.15 -20.51 42.90
C CYS A 21 -19.60 -20.55 44.32
N VAL A 22 -18.41 -21.06 44.52
CA VAL A 22 -17.70 -21.03 45.81
C VAL A 22 -17.50 -19.58 46.21
N LYS A 23 -18.00 -19.23 47.44
CA LYS A 23 -18.03 -17.82 47.91
C LYS A 23 -16.66 -17.16 47.90
N ASP A 24 -15.62 -17.88 48.24
CA ASP A 24 -14.25 -17.36 48.25
C ASP A 24 -13.77 -16.99 46.84
N GLU A 25 -14.07 -17.80 45.83
CA GLU A 25 -13.70 -17.50 44.43
C GLU A 25 -14.55 -16.35 43.85
N GLN A 26 -15.83 -16.24 44.24
CA GLN A 26 -16.65 -15.07 43.90
C GLN A 26 -16.04 -13.77 44.47
N GLN A 27 -15.52 -13.79 45.68
CA GLN A 27 -14.87 -12.64 46.29
C GLN A 27 -13.56 -12.29 45.58
N LEU A 28 -12.75 -13.28 45.21
CA LEU A 28 -11.53 -13.08 44.42
C LEU A 28 -11.81 -12.42 43.08
N LEU A 29 -12.86 -12.83 42.39
CA LEU A 29 -13.25 -12.25 41.09
C LEU A 29 -13.76 -10.80 41.25
N LEU A 30 -14.50 -10.49 42.31
CA LEU A 30 -14.93 -9.10 42.59
C LEU A 30 -13.74 -8.20 42.95
N GLN A 31 -12.79 -8.71 43.72
CA GLN A 31 -11.53 -8.00 43.99
C GLN A 31 -10.75 -7.75 42.74
N LEU A 32 -10.63 -8.77 41.82
CA LEU A 32 -10.01 -8.62 40.52
C LEU A 32 -10.68 -7.47 39.73
N LYS A 33 -12.02 -7.52 39.61
CA LYS A 33 -12.77 -6.47 38.91
C LYS A 33 -12.48 -5.07 39.46
N ASN A 34 -12.45 -4.91 40.79
CA ASN A 34 -12.25 -3.61 41.43
C ASN A 34 -10.83 -3.05 41.26
N ASN A 35 -9.85 -3.92 41.07
CA ASN A 35 -8.45 -3.52 40.86
C ASN A 35 -8.12 -3.20 39.38
N LEU A 36 -8.94 -3.68 38.44
CA LEU A 36 -8.72 -3.43 37.01
C LEU A 36 -9.04 -1.98 36.64
N THR A 37 -8.25 -1.40 35.79
CA THR A 37 -8.48 -0.07 35.18
C THR A 37 -8.90 -0.20 33.73
N PHE A 38 -9.74 0.74 33.24
CA PHE A 38 -10.37 0.66 31.91
C PHE A 38 -10.19 1.95 31.13
N ASN A 39 -10.22 1.84 29.82
CA ASN A 39 -10.27 3.00 28.95
C ASN A 39 -11.71 3.49 28.77
N PHE A 40 -12.06 4.61 29.40
CA PHE A 40 -13.41 5.18 29.41
C PHE A 40 -13.92 5.63 28.02
N ASN A 41 -13.05 5.83 27.06
CA ASN A 41 -13.42 6.30 25.70
C ASN A 41 -13.91 5.18 24.77
N SER A 42 -13.77 3.92 25.13
CA SER A 42 -14.07 2.80 24.23
C SER A 42 -15.47 2.18 24.40
N GLY A 43 -16.24 2.56 25.38
CA GLY A 43 -17.66 2.20 25.55
C GLY A 43 -18.01 0.70 25.60
N ARG A 44 -17.05 -0.19 25.77
CA ARG A 44 -17.20 -1.64 25.58
C ARG A 44 -16.62 -2.48 26.72
N SER A 45 -17.11 -2.34 27.92
CA SER A 45 -16.98 -3.43 28.88
C SER A 45 -18.33 -4.14 28.97
N SER A 46 -18.46 -5.32 28.40
CA SER A 46 -19.74 -6.04 28.38
C SER A 46 -19.81 -7.12 29.45
N LYS A 47 -18.70 -7.86 29.67
CA LYS A 47 -18.68 -9.00 30.57
C LYS A 47 -18.66 -8.55 32.07
N LEU A 48 -17.76 -7.63 32.41
CA LEU A 48 -17.55 -7.20 33.81
C LEU A 48 -18.69 -6.38 34.37
N ASN A 49 -19.55 -5.75 33.58
CA ASN A 49 -20.67 -4.94 34.05
C ASN A 49 -21.70 -5.75 34.83
N VAL A 50 -21.88 -7.03 34.47
CA VAL A 50 -22.87 -7.91 35.11
C VAL A 50 -22.36 -8.60 36.38
N TRP A 51 -21.07 -8.49 36.70
CA TRP A 51 -20.48 -9.08 37.89
C TRP A 51 -20.90 -8.30 39.15
N ASN A 52 -21.68 -8.93 40.01
CA ASN A 52 -22.16 -8.34 41.27
C ASN A 52 -22.37 -9.43 42.34
N GLN A 53 -22.50 -9.03 43.58
CA GLN A 53 -22.65 -9.95 44.72
C GLN A 53 -23.99 -10.72 44.75
N SER A 54 -25.02 -10.24 44.04
CA SER A 54 -26.37 -10.82 44.10
C SER A 54 -26.55 -12.03 43.20
N ILE A 55 -25.64 -12.24 42.25
CA ILE A 55 -25.66 -13.35 41.29
C ILE A 55 -24.41 -14.19 41.50
N GLY A 56 -24.54 -15.52 41.59
CA GLY A 56 -23.40 -16.43 41.70
C GLY A 56 -22.45 -16.32 40.49
N CYS A 57 -21.13 -16.34 40.75
CA CYS A 57 -20.12 -16.07 39.75
C CYS A 57 -20.17 -17.04 38.54
N CYS A 58 -20.68 -18.24 38.71
CA CYS A 58 -20.84 -19.22 37.63
C CYS A 58 -21.85 -18.79 36.53
N ASN A 59 -22.68 -17.78 36.85
CA ASN A 59 -23.60 -17.16 35.89
C ASN A 59 -23.07 -15.86 35.28
N TRP A 60 -21.86 -15.45 35.63
CA TRP A 60 -21.26 -14.25 35.08
C TRP A 60 -20.69 -14.49 33.69
N SER A 61 -20.88 -13.52 32.82
CA SER A 61 -20.27 -13.57 31.48
C SER A 61 -18.74 -13.66 31.58
N GLY A 62 -18.14 -14.61 30.87
CA GLY A 62 -16.71 -14.88 30.89
C GLY A 62 -16.25 -15.80 32.04
N VAL A 63 -17.11 -16.26 32.93
CA VAL A 63 -16.78 -17.23 34.00
C VAL A 63 -17.38 -18.60 33.66
N THR A 64 -16.60 -19.65 33.89
CA THR A 64 -17.04 -21.05 33.73
C THR A 64 -16.67 -21.80 35.01
N CYS A 65 -17.61 -22.54 35.60
CA CYS A 65 -17.38 -23.36 36.75
C CYS A 65 -17.49 -24.85 36.45
N ASN A 66 -16.92 -25.68 37.31
CA ASN A 66 -17.19 -27.12 37.34
C ASN A 66 -18.47 -27.45 38.14
N ASP A 67 -18.82 -28.72 38.22
CA ASP A 67 -20.04 -29.18 38.94
C ASP A 67 -20.00 -28.91 40.47
N GLU A 68 -18.81 -28.72 41.01
CA GLU A 68 -18.59 -28.38 42.41
C GLU A 68 -18.66 -26.88 42.71
N GLY A 69 -18.80 -26.04 41.67
CA GLY A 69 -18.89 -24.58 41.78
C GLY A 69 -17.53 -23.86 41.80
N TYR A 70 -16.41 -24.53 41.53
CA TYR A 70 -15.10 -23.91 41.39
C TYR A 70 -14.93 -23.30 39.99
N VAL A 71 -14.30 -22.15 39.91
CA VAL A 71 -13.98 -21.45 38.64
C VAL A 71 -12.88 -22.17 37.93
N ILE A 72 -13.20 -22.79 36.78
CA ILE A 72 -12.23 -23.50 35.90
C ILE A 72 -11.92 -22.71 34.63
N GLY A 73 -12.70 -21.68 34.27
CA GLY A 73 -12.48 -20.87 33.09
C GLY A 73 -12.76 -19.41 33.38
N LEU A 74 -11.87 -18.54 32.86
CA LEU A 74 -12.03 -17.09 32.93
C LEU A 74 -11.65 -16.47 31.57
N ASP A 75 -12.60 -15.81 30.93
CA ASP A 75 -12.44 -15.09 29.69
C ASP A 75 -12.76 -13.61 29.86
N LEU A 76 -11.72 -12.78 29.90
CA LEU A 76 -11.76 -11.32 29.94
C LEU A 76 -11.19 -10.70 28.65
N SER A 77 -11.23 -11.43 27.55
CA SER A 77 -10.73 -10.91 26.28
C SER A 77 -11.56 -9.75 25.76
N GLY A 78 -10.88 -8.72 25.24
CA GLY A 78 -11.51 -7.56 24.59
C GLY A 78 -12.27 -6.61 25.50
N GLU A 79 -12.04 -6.65 26.83
CA GLU A 79 -12.76 -5.84 27.82
C GLU A 79 -12.19 -4.42 27.98
N SER A 80 -11.27 -3.99 27.13
CA SER A 80 -10.61 -2.66 27.17
C SER A 80 -9.89 -2.37 28.48
N ILE A 81 -9.34 -3.40 29.11
CA ILE A 81 -8.57 -3.28 30.35
C ILE A 81 -7.24 -2.60 30.03
N THR A 82 -6.87 -1.58 30.83
CA THR A 82 -5.65 -0.78 30.62
C THR A 82 -4.64 -0.92 31.77
N GLY A 83 -4.93 -1.71 32.80
CA GLY A 83 -4.00 -1.92 33.91
C GLY A 83 -4.67 -2.52 35.14
N GLY A 84 -3.97 -2.42 36.26
CA GLY A 84 -4.44 -2.99 37.55
C GLY A 84 -4.13 -4.47 37.71
N PHE A 85 -3.16 -5.01 36.95
CA PHE A 85 -2.80 -6.42 36.94
C PHE A 85 -1.31 -6.59 37.29
N ASN A 86 -1.01 -7.26 38.38
CA ASN A 86 0.34 -7.52 38.88
C ASN A 86 0.39 -8.82 39.69
N ASP A 87 1.55 -9.17 40.27
CA ASP A 87 1.76 -10.40 41.08
C ASP A 87 0.85 -10.53 42.29
N SER A 88 0.29 -9.43 42.80
CA SER A 88 -0.64 -9.43 43.94
C SER A 88 -2.12 -9.55 43.52
N SER A 89 -2.39 -9.77 42.22
CA SER A 89 -3.76 -9.89 41.72
C SER A 89 -4.49 -11.09 42.34
N SER A 90 -5.73 -10.87 42.77
CA SER A 90 -6.61 -11.92 43.31
C SER A 90 -6.90 -13.05 42.30
N LEU A 91 -6.63 -12.85 41.03
CA LEU A 91 -6.69 -13.89 39.98
C LEU A 91 -5.87 -15.13 40.39
N PHE A 92 -4.68 -14.94 40.93
CA PHE A 92 -3.77 -16.03 41.28
C PHE A 92 -4.24 -16.87 42.49
N GLY A 93 -5.31 -16.46 43.15
CA GLY A 93 -6.01 -17.26 44.13
C GLY A 93 -6.97 -18.32 43.57
N LEU A 94 -7.29 -18.27 42.26
CA LEU A 94 -8.19 -19.21 41.59
C LEU A 94 -7.45 -20.54 41.25
N GLN A 95 -7.25 -21.35 42.30
CA GLN A 95 -6.39 -22.57 42.22
C GLN A 95 -6.97 -23.71 41.34
N HIS A 96 -8.23 -23.59 40.90
CA HIS A 96 -8.88 -24.57 40.02
C HIS A 96 -8.91 -24.15 38.56
N LEU A 97 -8.33 -22.98 38.21
CA LEU A 97 -8.39 -22.42 36.88
C LEU A 97 -7.63 -23.28 35.86
N GLN A 98 -8.36 -23.68 34.83
CA GLN A 98 -7.84 -24.52 33.71
C GLN A 98 -7.72 -23.70 32.43
N LYS A 99 -8.57 -22.69 32.23
CA LYS A 99 -8.57 -21.85 31.02
C LYS A 99 -8.57 -20.38 31.39
N LEU A 100 -7.61 -19.63 30.88
CA LEU A 100 -7.50 -18.18 31.08
C LEU A 100 -7.29 -17.49 29.74
N ASN A 101 -8.17 -16.53 29.44
CA ASN A 101 -8.09 -15.69 28.26
C ASN A 101 -8.14 -14.22 28.67
N LEU A 102 -7.02 -13.50 28.50
CA LEU A 102 -6.87 -12.06 28.73
C LEU A 102 -6.57 -11.30 27.42
N ALA A 103 -6.76 -11.94 26.27
CA ALA A 103 -6.37 -11.41 24.97
C ALA A 103 -7.06 -10.08 24.62
N ALA A 104 -6.46 -9.32 23.71
CA ALA A 104 -7.02 -8.08 23.15
C ALA A 104 -7.39 -7.04 24.24
N ASN A 105 -6.51 -6.84 25.21
CA ASN A 105 -6.51 -5.78 26.22
C ASN A 105 -5.26 -4.90 26.07
N ASN A 106 -5.00 -3.99 27.00
CA ASN A 106 -3.81 -3.15 26.97
C ASN A 106 -3.25 -2.91 28.38
N PHE A 107 -2.77 -3.96 29.03
CA PHE A 107 -2.27 -3.89 30.41
C PHE A 107 -1.07 -2.96 30.59
N ASN A 108 -0.28 -2.74 29.54
CA ASN A 108 0.93 -1.88 29.52
C ASN A 108 1.87 -2.16 30.72
N SER A 109 2.09 -3.44 31.03
CA SER A 109 2.88 -3.92 32.15
C SER A 109 3.67 -5.18 31.76
N MET A 110 4.58 -5.63 32.62
CA MET A 110 5.19 -6.95 32.48
C MET A 110 4.18 -8.06 32.78
N ILE A 111 4.41 -9.25 32.20
CA ILE A 111 3.65 -10.44 32.56
C ILE A 111 4.02 -10.82 34.00
N PRO A 112 3.04 -10.94 34.94
CA PRO A 112 3.30 -11.31 36.33
C PRO A 112 3.95 -12.69 36.48
N SER A 113 4.94 -12.83 37.36
CA SER A 113 5.57 -14.12 37.69
C SER A 113 4.59 -15.06 38.43
N ALA A 114 3.60 -14.52 39.09
CA ALA A 114 2.55 -15.26 39.80
C ALA A 114 1.68 -16.16 38.90
N PHE A 115 1.78 -16.05 37.57
CA PHE A 115 1.16 -17.02 36.67
C PHE A 115 1.60 -18.46 36.96
N GLY A 116 2.85 -18.67 37.41
CA GLY A 116 3.35 -19.99 37.79
C GLY A 116 2.55 -20.69 38.92
N LEU A 117 1.74 -19.95 39.68
CA LEU A 117 0.88 -20.50 40.74
C LEU A 117 -0.36 -21.22 40.20
N LEU A 118 -0.73 -21.01 38.94
CA LEU A 118 -1.93 -21.58 38.29
C LEU A 118 -1.62 -22.94 37.65
N ASP A 119 -1.14 -23.90 38.40
CA ASP A 119 -0.58 -25.19 37.97
C ASP A 119 -1.57 -26.11 37.19
N LYS A 120 -2.88 -25.81 37.28
CA LYS A 120 -3.93 -26.56 36.58
C LYS A 120 -4.25 -26.00 35.18
N LEU A 121 -3.62 -24.89 34.78
CA LEU A 121 -3.88 -24.30 33.47
C LEU A 121 -3.51 -25.28 32.32
N THR A 122 -4.47 -25.45 31.42
CA THR A 122 -4.32 -26.16 30.13
C THR A 122 -4.36 -25.20 28.94
N TYR A 123 -4.97 -24.02 29.12
CA TYR A 123 -5.10 -22.98 28.13
C TYR A 123 -4.76 -21.62 28.72
N LEU A 124 -3.76 -20.94 28.16
CA LEU A 124 -3.37 -19.59 28.51
C LEU A 124 -3.26 -18.73 27.25
N ASN A 125 -4.12 -17.71 27.16
CA ASN A 125 -4.08 -16.74 26.06
C ASN A 125 -3.91 -15.32 26.62
N LEU A 126 -2.74 -14.73 26.33
CA LEU A 126 -2.35 -13.35 26.66
C LEU A 126 -2.11 -12.53 25.39
N SER A 127 -2.60 -13.01 24.23
CA SER A 127 -2.29 -12.39 22.93
C SER A 127 -2.86 -10.98 22.84
N HIS A 128 -2.07 -10.08 22.25
CA HIS A 128 -2.45 -8.68 22.04
C HIS A 128 -2.97 -7.97 23.30
N ALA A 129 -2.48 -8.38 24.47
CA ALA A 129 -2.92 -7.84 25.75
C ALA A 129 -2.08 -6.65 26.24
N GLY A 130 -1.13 -6.15 25.41
CA GLY A 130 -0.31 -4.99 25.74
C GLY A 130 0.76 -5.28 26.80
N PHE A 131 1.10 -6.53 27.05
CA PHE A 131 2.23 -6.88 27.90
C PHE A 131 3.55 -6.54 27.22
N VAL A 132 4.55 -6.15 28.02
CA VAL A 132 5.87 -5.71 27.57
C VAL A 132 6.99 -6.32 28.41
N GLY A 133 8.22 -6.22 27.94
CA GLY A 133 9.40 -6.67 28.69
C GLY A 133 9.66 -8.17 28.59
N GLN A 134 10.40 -8.72 29.54
CA GLN A 134 10.83 -10.11 29.56
C GLN A 134 9.70 -11.04 30.02
N ILE A 135 9.49 -12.14 29.27
CA ILE A 135 8.55 -13.20 29.69
C ILE A 135 9.12 -13.92 30.92
N PRO A 136 8.33 -14.07 32.01
CA PRO A 136 8.81 -14.68 33.26
C PRO A 136 9.03 -16.20 33.12
N ILE A 137 10.07 -16.73 33.78
CA ILE A 137 10.42 -18.17 33.74
C ILE A 137 9.34 -19.02 34.39
N GLU A 138 8.55 -18.46 35.30
CA GLU A 138 7.51 -19.14 36.05
C GLU A 138 6.43 -19.74 35.16
N ILE A 139 6.23 -19.22 33.95
CA ILE A 139 5.36 -19.86 32.93
C ILE A 139 5.81 -21.29 32.63
N SER A 140 7.10 -21.60 32.71
CA SER A 140 7.63 -22.97 32.52
C SER A 140 7.14 -23.97 33.58
N GLN A 141 6.53 -23.52 34.69
CA GLN A 141 5.96 -24.38 35.72
C GLN A 141 4.58 -24.91 35.36
N LEU A 142 3.91 -24.34 34.36
CA LEU A 142 2.57 -24.71 33.90
C LEU A 142 2.61 -25.98 33.01
N THR A 143 3.06 -27.10 33.58
CA THR A 143 3.37 -28.35 32.83
C THR A 143 2.16 -28.99 32.15
N ARG A 144 0.92 -28.59 32.53
CA ARG A 144 -0.33 -29.07 31.91
C ARG A 144 -0.81 -28.28 30.71
N LEU A 145 -0.09 -27.19 30.36
CA LEU A 145 -0.49 -26.38 29.22
C LEU A 145 -0.52 -27.18 27.92
N VAL A 146 -1.66 -27.05 27.22
CA VAL A 146 -1.89 -27.57 25.87
C VAL A 146 -1.78 -26.44 24.86
N THR A 147 -2.31 -25.25 25.20
CA THR A 147 -2.24 -24.04 24.38
C THR A 147 -1.57 -22.92 25.17
N LEU A 148 -0.53 -22.33 24.58
CA LEU A 148 0.11 -21.11 25.05
C LEU A 148 0.12 -20.08 23.92
N ASP A 149 -0.58 -18.99 24.10
CA ASP A 149 -0.58 -17.85 23.19
C ASP A 149 -0.15 -16.57 23.92
N ILE A 150 1.05 -16.08 23.58
CA ILE A 150 1.60 -14.82 24.10
C ILE A 150 1.89 -13.86 22.93
N SER A 151 1.22 -14.04 21.82
CA SER A 151 1.44 -13.24 20.60
C SER A 151 1.23 -11.75 20.90
N SER A 152 2.11 -10.91 20.37
CA SER A 152 2.08 -9.47 20.55
C SER A 152 2.20 -8.76 19.21
N VAL A 153 1.44 -7.69 18.99
CA VAL A 153 1.65 -6.78 17.86
C VAL A 153 2.39 -5.55 18.35
N ALA A 154 3.58 -5.34 17.83
CA ALA A 154 4.38 -4.15 18.14
C ALA A 154 3.79 -2.92 17.44
N TYR A 155 2.90 -2.19 18.12
CA TYR A 155 2.36 -0.92 17.61
C TYR A 155 3.14 0.33 18.08
N PHE A 156 4.07 0.20 19.04
CA PHE A 156 4.80 1.34 19.59
C PHE A 156 6.31 1.06 19.60
N GLU A 157 7.09 1.99 19.12
CA GLU A 157 8.55 1.93 19.15
C GLU A 157 9.07 1.68 20.57
N GLY A 158 9.77 0.57 20.75
CA GLY A 158 10.57 0.29 21.95
C GLY A 158 9.92 -0.55 23.07
N GLN A 159 8.66 -0.98 22.97
CA GLN A 159 7.99 -1.78 23.99
C GLN A 159 7.53 -3.14 23.45
N TYR A 160 8.46 -4.12 23.45
CA TYR A 160 8.19 -5.49 22.98
C TYR A 160 8.24 -6.49 24.11
N LEU A 161 7.47 -7.59 23.99
CA LEU A 161 7.74 -8.79 24.73
C LEU A 161 9.04 -9.42 24.25
N LYS A 162 9.85 -9.88 25.19
CA LYS A 162 11.18 -10.46 24.91
C LYS A 162 11.30 -11.85 25.53
N LEU A 163 12.05 -12.69 24.86
CA LEU A 163 12.42 -14.03 25.34
C LEU A 163 13.93 -14.20 25.18
N GLU A 164 14.69 -13.49 26.02
CA GLU A 164 16.14 -13.46 26.02
C GLU A 164 16.72 -14.23 27.21
N ASN A 165 16.24 -13.92 28.40
CA ASN A 165 16.58 -14.61 29.66
C ASN A 165 15.38 -14.64 30.61
N PRO A 166 14.60 -15.74 30.70
CA PRO A 166 14.85 -17.03 30.06
C PRO A 166 14.77 -16.97 28.51
N ASN A 167 15.58 -17.82 27.84
CA ASN A 167 15.42 -18.05 26.42
C ASN A 167 14.31 -19.08 26.12
N LEU A 168 13.99 -19.31 24.85
CA LEU A 168 12.92 -20.23 24.44
C LEU A 168 13.09 -21.62 25.06
N ARG A 169 14.31 -22.20 25.04
CA ARG A 169 14.58 -23.51 25.58
C ARG A 169 14.27 -23.62 27.08
N MET A 170 14.66 -22.60 27.84
CA MET A 170 14.39 -22.56 29.28
C MET A 170 12.88 -22.47 29.56
N LEU A 171 12.15 -21.70 28.77
CA LEU A 171 10.72 -21.52 28.93
C LEU A 171 9.94 -22.83 28.67
N ILE A 172 10.25 -23.53 27.56
CA ILE A 172 9.39 -24.62 27.08
C ILE A 172 9.83 -26.02 27.50
N ARG A 173 11.04 -26.22 28.06
CA ARG A 173 11.61 -27.57 28.35
C ARG A 173 10.71 -28.46 29.20
N ASN A 174 9.85 -27.89 30.06
CA ASN A 174 8.96 -28.65 30.95
C ASN A 174 7.51 -28.71 30.40
N LEU A 175 7.21 -28.06 29.28
CA LEU A 175 5.84 -27.87 28.74
C LEU A 175 5.51 -29.00 27.72
N SER A 176 5.84 -30.26 28.01
CA SER A 176 5.69 -31.39 27.08
C SER A 176 4.26 -31.64 26.59
N SER A 177 3.26 -31.13 27.29
CA SER A 177 1.83 -31.24 26.93
C SER A 177 1.39 -30.28 25.82
N ILE A 178 2.22 -29.29 25.44
CA ILE A 178 1.87 -28.26 24.46
C ILE A 178 1.61 -28.90 23.08
N ARG A 179 0.46 -28.49 22.52
CA ARG A 179 0.05 -28.77 21.14
C ARG A 179 0.03 -27.51 20.27
N GLN A 180 -0.25 -26.37 20.89
CA GLN A 180 -0.37 -25.09 20.20
C GLN A 180 0.52 -24.06 20.90
N LEU A 181 1.49 -23.53 20.16
CA LEU A 181 2.43 -22.50 20.64
C LEU A 181 2.41 -21.30 19.70
N TYR A 182 1.96 -20.15 20.23
CA TYR A 182 1.89 -18.90 19.50
C TYR A 182 2.70 -17.82 20.23
N LEU A 183 3.75 -17.34 19.60
CA LEU A 183 4.70 -16.35 20.11
C LEU A 183 4.93 -15.20 19.13
N ASP A 184 3.98 -14.93 18.23
CA ASP A 184 4.14 -13.91 17.20
C ASP A 184 4.48 -12.54 17.81
N GLY A 185 5.52 -11.87 17.27
CA GLY A 185 5.98 -10.57 17.75
C GLY A 185 6.79 -10.59 19.05
N VAL A 186 7.07 -11.77 19.63
CA VAL A 186 7.98 -11.89 20.79
C VAL A 186 9.42 -11.88 20.29
N ILE A 187 10.19 -10.87 20.69
CA ILE A 187 11.58 -10.71 20.22
C ILE A 187 12.51 -11.72 20.87
N MET A 188 13.22 -12.44 20.03
CA MET A 188 14.23 -13.45 20.41
C MET A 188 15.57 -13.11 19.75
N THR A 189 16.67 -13.42 20.44
CA THR A 189 18.04 -13.20 19.92
C THR A 189 18.74 -14.50 19.51
N SER A 190 17.99 -15.61 19.47
CA SER A 190 18.54 -16.95 19.23
C SER A 190 18.77 -17.25 17.74
N GLN A 191 19.87 -17.97 17.44
CA GLN A 191 20.18 -18.48 16.11
C GLN A 191 19.37 -19.76 15.79
N ALA A 192 19.30 -20.11 14.50
CA ALA A 192 18.46 -21.21 14.00
C ALA A 192 18.60 -22.55 14.75
N GLU A 193 19.80 -22.97 15.06
CA GLU A 193 20.04 -24.23 15.76
C GLU A 193 19.48 -24.25 17.18
N GLU A 194 19.50 -23.11 17.87
CA GLU A 194 19.03 -23.00 19.25
C GLU A 194 17.51 -23.10 19.36
N TRP A 195 16.76 -22.30 18.57
CA TRP A 195 15.32 -22.29 18.69
C TRP A 195 14.66 -23.53 18.07
N CYS A 196 15.17 -24.05 16.94
CA CYS A 196 14.67 -25.29 16.36
C CYS A 196 14.88 -26.47 17.32
N ASN A 197 16.09 -26.60 17.92
CA ASN A 197 16.38 -27.67 18.89
C ASN A 197 15.60 -27.51 20.20
N ALA A 198 15.27 -26.27 20.59
CA ALA A 198 14.39 -26.02 21.73
C ALA A 198 13.01 -26.63 21.52
N LEU A 199 12.44 -26.48 20.31
CA LEU A 199 11.10 -27.00 20.00
C LEU A 199 11.01 -28.55 20.10
N LEU A 200 12.10 -29.27 20.00
CA LEU A 200 12.12 -30.73 20.15
C LEU A 200 11.71 -31.18 21.56
N PHE A 201 11.70 -30.32 22.57
CA PHE A 201 11.11 -30.61 23.88
C PHE A 201 9.58 -30.65 23.87
N LEU A 202 8.92 -30.31 22.75
CA LEU A 202 7.47 -30.32 22.58
C LEU A 202 7.03 -31.45 21.62
N PRO A 203 7.08 -32.72 22.01
CA PRO A 203 6.84 -33.83 21.09
C PRO A 203 5.39 -33.91 20.57
N ASN A 204 4.46 -33.24 21.25
CA ASN A 204 3.05 -33.20 20.88
C ASN A 204 2.64 -31.95 20.07
N LEU A 205 3.62 -31.12 19.69
CA LEU A 205 3.36 -29.86 18.99
C LEU A 205 2.68 -30.09 17.65
N GLN A 206 1.53 -29.42 17.46
CA GLN A 206 0.70 -29.45 16.27
C GLN A 206 0.70 -28.12 15.53
N GLU A 207 0.66 -27.01 16.26
CA GLU A 207 0.62 -25.67 15.70
C GLU A 207 1.74 -24.81 16.27
N LEU A 208 2.55 -24.27 15.37
CA LEU A 208 3.65 -23.36 15.68
C LEU A 208 3.45 -22.04 14.94
N SER A 209 3.37 -20.94 15.69
CA SER A 209 3.40 -19.59 15.14
C SER A 209 4.44 -18.75 15.88
N MET A 210 5.47 -18.32 15.14
CA MET A 210 6.57 -17.49 15.63
C MET A 210 6.92 -16.43 14.57
N SER A 211 5.91 -15.75 14.08
CA SER A 211 6.07 -14.70 13.07
C SER A 211 6.59 -13.42 13.73
N HIS A 212 7.47 -12.67 13.02
CA HIS A 212 8.03 -11.41 13.50
C HIS A 212 8.75 -11.51 14.86
N CYS A 213 9.48 -12.62 15.07
CA CYS A 213 10.19 -12.90 16.33
C CYS A 213 11.69 -12.56 16.30
N ASN A 214 12.16 -11.90 15.24
CA ASN A 214 13.58 -11.62 15.00
C ASN A 214 14.46 -12.89 14.93
N LEU A 215 13.86 -14.02 14.52
CA LEU A 215 14.61 -15.27 14.32
C LEU A 215 15.56 -15.11 13.14
N SER A 216 16.75 -15.71 13.26
CA SER A 216 17.78 -15.62 12.23
C SER A 216 18.48 -16.96 12.01
N GLY A 217 19.27 -17.04 10.93
CA GLY A 217 20.01 -18.23 10.51
C GLY A 217 19.15 -19.25 9.75
N PRO A 218 19.74 -20.35 9.27
CA PRO A 218 19.07 -21.27 8.37
C PRO A 218 17.92 -22.03 9.03
N LEU A 219 16.85 -22.26 8.29
CA LEU A 219 15.79 -23.18 8.68
C LEU A 219 16.36 -24.58 8.83
N ASN A 220 16.20 -25.20 10.02
CA ASN A 220 16.78 -26.51 10.32
C ASN A 220 15.77 -27.62 10.02
N SER A 221 16.28 -28.72 9.41
CA SER A 221 15.48 -29.92 9.14
C SER A 221 15.02 -30.65 10.42
N SER A 222 15.58 -30.33 11.60
CA SER A 222 15.14 -30.91 12.88
C SER A 222 13.68 -30.73 13.20
N LEU A 223 13.05 -29.67 12.68
CA LEU A 223 11.60 -29.45 12.83
C LEU A 223 10.75 -30.59 12.29
N THR A 224 11.27 -31.39 11.34
CA THR A 224 10.54 -32.53 10.78
C THR A 224 10.48 -33.73 11.73
N SER A 225 11.25 -33.72 12.84
CA SER A 225 11.09 -34.68 13.92
C SER A 225 9.82 -34.50 14.74
N LEU A 226 9.15 -33.33 14.59
CA LEU A 226 7.85 -33.06 15.20
C LEU A 226 6.73 -33.57 14.26
N GLU A 227 6.53 -34.87 14.22
CA GLU A 227 5.66 -35.55 13.24
C GLU A 227 4.20 -35.10 13.30
N ASN A 228 3.76 -34.52 14.41
CA ASN A 228 2.39 -33.98 14.61
C ASN A 228 2.17 -32.58 14.05
N LEU A 229 3.23 -31.89 13.60
CA LEU A 229 3.10 -30.53 13.06
C LEU A 229 2.16 -30.47 11.88
N SER A 230 1.14 -29.64 12.03
CA SER A 230 0.13 -29.33 11.01
C SER A 230 0.17 -27.87 10.58
N VAL A 231 0.62 -26.96 11.44
CA VAL A 231 0.71 -25.53 11.15
C VAL A 231 2.11 -25.03 11.45
N ILE A 232 2.74 -24.40 10.47
CA ILE A 232 4.02 -23.70 10.59
C ILE A 232 3.83 -22.28 10.07
N ARG A 233 3.90 -21.28 10.95
CA ARG A 233 3.90 -19.84 10.63
C ARG A 233 5.15 -19.20 11.19
N LEU A 234 6.03 -18.73 10.32
CA LEU A 234 7.32 -18.15 10.67
C LEU A 234 7.58 -16.86 9.89
N ASP A 235 6.53 -16.17 9.48
CA ASP A 235 6.58 -15.00 8.64
C ASP A 235 7.43 -13.86 9.25
N ARG A 236 8.00 -12.98 8.42
CA ARG A 236 8.72 -11.78 8.85
C ARG A 236 9.90 -12.07 9.79
N ASN A 237 10.67 -13.13 9.49
CA ASN A 237 11.92 -13.47 10.15
C ASN A 237 13.10 -13.32 9.17
N ASN A 238 14.32 -13.54 9.61
CA ASN A 238 15.53 -13.37 8.80
C ASN A 238 16.31 -14.68 8.65
N PHE A 239 15.73 -15.65 7.96
CA PHE A 239 16.39 -16.97 7.81
C PHE A 239 17.55 -16.95 6.81
N SER A 240 17.44 -16.16 5.72
CA SER A 240 18.46 -16.01 4.67
C SER A 240 19.01 -17.36 4.15
N SER A 241 18.17 -18.37 4.02
CA SER A 241 18.50 -19.76 3.70
C SER A 241 17.48 -20.40 2.77
N PRO A 242 17.80 -21.55 2.13
CA PRO A 242 16.81 -22.35 1.45
C PRO A 242 15.80 -22.99 2.41
N VAL A 243 14.62 -23.34 1.89
CA VAL A 243 13.64 -24.14 2.63
C VAL A 243 14.08 -25.61 2.61
N PRO A 244 14.10 -26.32 3.76
CA PRO A 244 14.47 -27.73 3.79
C PRO A 244 13.49 -28.62 3.00
N GLU A 245 14.02 -29.49 2.12
CA GLU A 245 13.20 -30.44 1.36
C GLU A 245 12.45 -31.41 2.26
N THR A 246 12.99 -31.69 3.45
CA THR A 246 12.39 -32.56 4.45
C THR A 246 11.03 -32.08 4.96
N PHE A 247 10.67 -30.80 4.79
CA PHE A 247 9.31 -30.35 5.15
C PHE A 247 8.22 -31.10 4.38
N ALA A 248 8.54 -31.65 3.21
CA ALA A 248 7.62 -32.52 2.46
C ALA A 248 7.33 -33.85 3.17
N THR A 249 8.07 -34.24 4.23
CA THR A 249 7.81 -35.45 5.01
C THR A 249 6.77 -35.28 6.11
N LEU A 250 6.41 -34.05 6.42
CA LEU A 250 5.35 -33.69 7.40
C LEU A 250 3.97 -34.04 6.84
N LYS A 251 3.50 -35.25 7.09
CA LYS A 251 2.26 -35.78 6.50
C LYS A 251 0.98 -35.07 6.96
N ASN A 252 1.05 -34.39 8.13
CA ASN A 252 -0.08 -33.68 8.72
C ASN A 252 -0.06 -32.18 8.38
N LEU A 253 0.93 -31.70 7.63
CA LEU A 253 1.10 -30.27 7.34
C LEU A 253 -0.08 -29.74 6.51
N THR A 254 -0.79 -28.78 7.07
CA THR A 254 -1.93 -28.09 6.44
C THR A 254 -1.63 -26.63 6.09
N ILE A 255 -0.78 -25.98 6.88
CA ILE A 255 -0.41 -24.57 6.70
C ILE A 255 1.09 -24.42 6.74
N LEU A 256 1.66 -23.80 5.70
CA LEU A 256 3.06 -23.38 5.64
C LEU A 256 3.11 -21.90 5.26
N SER A 257 3.50 -21.04 6.20
CA SER A 257 3.65 -19.59 6.00
C SER A 257 5.06 -19.15 6.35
N LEU A 258 5.78 -18.66 5.34
CA LEU A 258 7.17 -18.23 5.38
C LEU A 258 7.37 -16.91 4.62
N SER A 259 6.38 -16.03 4.64
CA SER A 259 6.47 -14.78 3.89
C SER A 259 7.45 -13.79 4.55
N VAL A 260 8.10 -12.96 3.74
CA VAL A 260 9.06 -11.93 4.22
C VAL A 260 10.21 -12.54 5.07
N CYS A 261 10.75 -13.67 4.65
CA CYS A 261 11.76 -14.42 5.44
C CYS A 261 13.18 -14.35 4.86
N ARG A 262 13.40 -13.56 3.79
CA ARG A 262 14.68 -13.49 3.05
C ARG A 262 15.15 -14.86 2.55
N LEU A 263 14.23 -15.77 2.26
CA LEU A 263 14.57 -17.10 1.76
C LEU A 263 15.33 -17.01 0.43
N THR A 264 16.20 -18.00 0.22
CA THR A 264 17.09 -18.10 -0.95
C THR A 264 17.03 -19.48 -1.59
N GLY A 265 17.72 -19.67 -2.70
CA GLY A 265 17.80 -20.95 -3.38
C GLY A 265 16.50 -21.38 -4.05
N VAL A 266 16.34 -22.67 -4.26
CA VAL A 266 15.18 -23.25 -4.96
C VAL A 266 14.21 -23.85 -3.96
N PHE A 267 12.93 -23.42 -4.03
CA PHE A 267 11.87 -23.99 -3.20
C PHE A 267 11.61 -25.47 -3.57
N PRO A 268 11.57 -26.37 -2.58
CA PRO A 268 11.42 -27.80 -2.84
C PRO A 268 10.05 -28.14 -3.43
N GLN A 269 10.03 -28.58 -4.68
CA GLN A 269 8.79 -28.92 -5.39
C GLN A 269 7.95 -29.99 -4.71
N LYS A 270 8.57 -30.92 -3.95
CA LYS A 270 7.87 -31.98 -3.20
C LYS A 270 6.89 -31.44 -2.16
N ILE A 271 7.10 -30.22 -1.65
CA ILE A 271 6.19 -29.58 -0.69
C ILE A 271 4.81 -29.35 -1.32
N PHE A 272 4.75 -28.95 -2.60
CA PHE A 272 3.47 -28.80 -3.32
C PHE A 272 2.72 -30.11 -3.51
N GLN A 273 3.36 -31.26 -3.26
CA GLN A 273 2.77 -32.59 -3.40
C GLN A 273 2.20 -33.15 -2.09
N VAL A 274 2.36 -32.42 -0.97
CA VAL A 274 1.76 -32.78 0.33
C VAL A 274 0.26 -32.61 0.25
N ARG A 275 -0.49 -33.72 0.34
CA ARG A 275 -1.94 -33.75 0.07
C ARG A 275 -2.78 -33.02 1.10
N THR A 276 -2.33 -32.94 2.35
CA THR A 276 -3.01 -32.29 3.45
C THR A 276 -2.87 -30.76 3.41
N LEU A 277 -1.90 -30.24 2.61
CA LEU A 277 -1.55 -28.84 2.57
C LEU A 277 -2.71 -28.03 1.95
N SER A 278 -3.23 -27.10 2.74
CA SER A 278 -4.36 -26.23 2.35
C SER A 278 -3.94 -24.78 2.13
N PHE A 279 -2.86 -24.36 2.77
CA PHE A 279 -2.37 -22.97 2.70
C PHE A 279 -0.86 -22.94 2.53
N ILE A 280 -0.38 -22.25 1.50
CA ILE A 280 1.03 -21.93 1.28
C ILE A 280 1.15 -20.43 1.07
N ASP A 281 1.99 -19.76 1.88
CA ASP A 281 2.46 -18.41 1.65
C ASP A 281 3.98 -18.35 1.79
N ILE A 282 4.67 -18.10 0.68
CA ILE A 282 6.13 -17.91 0.61
C ILE A 282 6.49 -16.58 -0.04
N SER A 283 5.55 -15.64 0.00
CA SER A 283 5.66 -14.36 -0.66
C SER A 283 6.77 -13.46 -0.08
N TYR A 284 7.12 -12.42 -0.82
CA TYR A 284 8.12 -11.43 -0.40
C TYR A 284 9.50 -12.03 -0.05
N ASN A 285 9.90 -13.04 -0.80
CA ASN A 285 11.23 -13.65 -0.76
C ASN A 285 11.90 -13.49 -2.14
N SER A 286 12.40 -12.32 -2.44
CA SER A 286 12.89 -11.93 -3.77
C SER A 286 14.03 -12.78 -4.31
N ASN A 287 14.78 -13.49 -3.44
CA ASN A 287 15.87 -14.39 -3.83
C ASN A 287 15.44 -15.87 -3.89
N LEU A 288 14.17 -16.18 -3.55
CA LEU A 288 13.64 -17.53 -3.61
C LEU A 288 13.23 -17.87 -5.04
N GLN A 289 13.85 -18.86 -5.62
CA GLN A 289 13.56 -19.39 -6.95
C GLN A 289 12.63 -20.61 -6.86
N GLY A 290 11.95 -20.92 -7.95
CA GLY A 290 11.14 -22.12 -8.02
C GLY A 290 10.32 -22.20 -9.29
N SER A 291 9.64 -23.32 -9.42
CA SER A 291 8.62 -23.55 -10.43
C SER A 291 7.61 -24.56 -9.91
N PHE A 292 6.41 -24.57 -10.46
CA PHE A 292 5.42 -25.55 -10.05
C PHE A 292 5.69 -26.90 -10.72
N PRO A 293 5.67 -28.01 -9.94
CA PRO A 293 5.67 -29.36 -10.50
C PRO A 293 4.29 -29.70 -11.06
N VAL A 294 4.13 -30.94 -11.55
CA VAL A 294 2.78 -31.49 -11.74
C VAL A 294 2.11 -31.59 -10.37
N LEU A 295 1.04 -30.83 -10.19
CA LEU A 295 0.32 -30.76 -8.91
C LEU A 295 -0.53 -32.00 -8.69
N PRO A 296 -0.74 -32.45 -7.42
CA PRO A 296 -1.47 -33.67 -7.13
C PRO A 296 -2.95 -33.54 -7.51
N PHE A 297 -3.50 -34.65 -8.00
CA PHE A 297 -4.93 -34.73 -8.25
C PHE A 297 -5.72 -34.76 -6.93
N ASN A 298 -6.77 -33.95 -6.81
CA ASN A 298 -7.56 -33.79 -5.57
C ASN A 298 -6.74 -33.32 -4.35
N GLY A 299 -5.81 -32.39 -4.53
CA GLY A 299 -5.14 -31.71 -3.42
C GLY A 299 -6.09 -30.82 -2.62
N SER A 300 -5.80 -30.64 -1.32
CA SER A 300 -6.59 -29.81 -0.39
C SER A 300 -6.26 -28.32 -0.44
N LEU A 301 -5.43 -27.89 -1.39
CA LEU A 301 -4.92 -26.52 -1.43
C LEU A 301 -6.04 -25.50 -1.72
N HIS A 302 -6.25 -24.59 -0.75
CA HIS A 302 -7.22 -23.48 -0.84
C HIS A 302 -6.54 -22.17 -1.19
N THR A 303 -5.32 -21.95 -0.69
CA THR A 303 -4.58 -20.69 -0.86
C THR A 303 -3.15 -20.98 -1.27
N LEU A 304 -2.73 -20.36 -2.36
CA LEU A 304 -1.37 -20.44 -2.90
C LEU A 304 -0.85 -19.04 -3.20
N ILE A 305 0.10 -18.58 -2.39
CA ILE A 305 0.71 -17.25 -2.48
C ILE A 305 2.23 -17.42 -2.65
N VAL A 306 2.75 -17.03 -3.80
CA VAL A 306 4.19 -17.01 -4.09
C VAL A 306 4.66 -15.62 -4.57
N SER A 307 3.85 -14.61 -4.37
CA SER A 307 4.06 -13.26 -4.88
C SER A 307 5.38 -12.65 -4.39
N ASN A 308 5.95 -11.77 -5.21
CA ASN A 308 7.24 -11.12 -4.94
C ASN A 308 8.39 -12.11 -4.68
N THR A 309 8.50 -13.13 -5.54
CA THR A 309 9.60 -14.11 -5.57
C THR A 309 10.20 -14.21 -6.97
N ASN A 310 11.30 -14.96 -7.10
CA ASN A 310 11.88 -15.32 -8.41
C ASN A 310 11.32 -16.67 -8.96
N PHE A 311 10.08 -17.02 -8.59
CA PHE A 311 9.40 -18.15 -9.20
C PHE A 311 9.18 -17.90 -10.69
N SER A 312 9.39 -18.95 -11.50
CA SER A 312 9.41 -18.83 -12.96
C SER A 312 8.83 -20.08 -13.64
N GLY A 313 8.84 -20.08 -14.98
CA GLY A 313 8.31 -21.19 -15.77
C GLY A 313 6.88 -20.98 -16.19
N GLU A 314 6.22 -22.04 -16.63
CA GLU A 314 4.81 -22.03 -17.04
C GLU A 314 3.89 -22.51 -15.92
N LEU A 315 2.69 -22.01 -15.87
CA LEU A 315 1.67 -22.55 -14.97
C LEU A 315 1.21 -23.91 -15.50
N PRO A 316 1.40 -25.01 -14.74
CA PRO A 316 1.12 -26.34 -15.25
C PRO A 316 -0.39 -26.58 -15.45
N SER A 317 -0.74 -27.39 -16.44
CA SER A 317 -2.15 -27.74 -16.70
C SER A 317 -2.83 -28.48 -15.52
N SER A 318 -2.04 -29.09 -14.65
CA SER A 318 -2.51 -29.73 -13.41
C SER A 318 -3.06 -28.73 -12.38
N ILE A 319 -2.84 -27.40 -12.53
CA ILE A 319 -3.46 -26.42 -11.65
C ILE A 319 -4.99 -26.58 -11.61
N GLY A 320 -5.61 -26.94 -12.72
CA GLY A 320 -7.04 -27.17 -12.80
C GLY A 320 -7.55 -28.40 -12.02
N SER A 321 -6.67 -29.22 -11.44
CA SER A 321 -7.05 -30.31 -10.53
C SER A 321 -7.18 -29.86 -9.07
N MET A 322 -6.73 -28.64 -8.75
CA MET A 322 -6.83 -28.03 -7.42
C MET A 322 -8.23 -27.42 -7.23
N THR A 323 -9.26 -28.24 -7.25
CA THR A 323 -10.68 -27.79 -7.28
C THR A 323 -11.11 -27.01 -6.05
N GLN A 324 -10.36 -27.10 -4.94
CA GLN A 324 -10.59 -26.36 -3.69
C GLN A 324 -9.90 -24.98 -3.68
N LEU A 325 -9.09 -24.65 -4.72
CA LEU A 325 -8.30 -23.42 -4.73
C LEU A 325 -9.22 -22.19 -4.79
N SER A 326 -9.19 -21.39 -3.75
CA SER A 326 -9.97 -20.16 -3.59
C SER A 326 -9.14 -18.90 -3.82
N ALA A 327 -7.82 -18.94 -3.57
CA ALA A 327 -6.92 -17.83 -3.80
C ALA A 327 -5.63 -18.29 -4.50
N LEU A 328 -5.30 -17.62 -5.61
CA LEU A 328 -4.05 -17.80 -6.34
C LEU A 328 -3.39 -16.43 -6.53
N ASP A 329 -2.26 -16.22 -5.86
CA ASP A 329 -1.47 -14.99 -5.93
C ASP A 329 -0.06 -15.29 -6.41
N LEU A 330 0.24 -14.88 -7.65
CA LEU A 330 1.53 -15.00 -8.31
C LEU A 330 2.08 -13.59 -8.69
N PHE A 331 1.62 -12.54 -8.00
CA PHE A 331 2.00 -11.16 -8.27
C PHE A 331 3.52 -10.98 -8.26
N ASN A 332 4.05 -10.23 -9.24
CA ASN A 332 5.46 -9.84 -9.32
C ASN A 332 6.43 -11.04 -9.18
N CYS A 333 6.30 -11.98 -10.13
CA CYS A 333 7.17 -13.13 -10.30
C CYS A 333 7.74 -13.15 -11.73
N GLN A 334 8.30 -14.28 -12.14
CA GLN A 334 8.88 -14.46 -13.48
C GLN A 334 8.17 -15.56 -14.29
N PHE A 335 6.87 -15.78 -14.03
CA PHE A 335 6.07 -16.74 -14.80
C PHE A 335 5.91 -16.30 -16.24
N ARG A 336 5.84 -17.28 -17.15
CA ARG A 336 5.75 -17.04 -18.59
C ARG A 336 4.85 -18.06 -19.29
N GLY A 337 4.70 -17.91 -20.61
CA GLY A 337 3.90 -18.81 -21.41
C GLY A 337 2.41 -18.50 -21.32
N LYS A 338 1.59 -19.37 -21.93
CA LYS A 338 0.13 -19.21 -21.96
C LYS A 338 -0.49 -19.79 -20.70
N LEU A 339 -1.56 -19.17 -20.22
CA LEU A 339 -2.34 -19.73 -19.16
C LEU A 339 -3.04 -21.01 -19.61
N PRO A 340 -3.01 -22.11 -18.81
CA PRO A 340 -3.64 -23.36 -19.20
C PRO A 340 -5.17 -23.24 -19.18
N ILE A 341 -5.83 -23.83 -20.16
CA ILE A 341 -7.30 -23.86 -20.27
C ILE A 341 -7.93 -24.46 -19.00
N SER A 342 -7.22 -25.36 -18.33
CA SER A 342 -7.67 -26.00 -17.09
C SER A 342 -7.90 -25.04 -15.93
N LEU A 343 -7.37 -23.82 -15.98
CA LEU A 343 -7.64 -22.75 -15.00
C LEU A 343 -9.15 -22.47 -14.88
N SER A 344 -9.89 -22.60 -16.00
CA SER A 344 -11.34 -22.44 -16.02
C SER A 344 -12.13 -23.46 -15.20
N LYS A 345 -11.47 -24.53 -14.67
CA LYS A 345 -12.10 -25.58 -13.85
C LYS A 345 -12.16 -25.23 -12.38
N LEU A 346 -11.45 -24.17 -11.94
CA LEU A 346 -11.35 -23.76 -10.54
C LEU A 346 -12.64 -23.06 -10.08
N ALA A 347 -13.63 -23.85 -9.64
CA ALA A 347 -14.96 -23.34 -9.28
C ALA A 347 -14.98 -22.54 -7.98
N GLU A 348 -14.06 -22.86 -7.04
CA GLU A 348 -13.96 -22.19 -5.74
C GLU A 348 -13.14 -20.89 -5.80
N LEU A 349 -12.48 -20.60 -6.93
CA LEU A 349 -11.59 -19.45 -7.06
C LEU A 349 -12.35 -18.13 -6.85
N SER A 350 -11.92 -17.35 -5.86
CA SER A 350 -12.48 -16.05 -5.48
C SER A 350 -11.52 -14.90 -5.70
N TYR A 351 -10.20 -15.19 -5.63
CA TYR A 351 -9.12 -14.23 -5.79
C TYR A 351 -8.09 -14.75 -6.78
N LEU A 352 -7.75 -13.95 -7.80
CA LEU A 352 -6.75 -14.27 -8.80
C LEU A 352 -5.88 -13.03 -9.07
N ASP A 353 -4.61 -13.10 -8.69
CA ASP A 353 -3.60 -12.10 -9.04
C ASP A 353 -2.41 -12.78 -9.75
N LEU A 354 -2.26 -12.47 -11.04
CA LEU A 354 -1.14 -12.92 -11.88
C LEU A 354 -0.35 -11.71 -12.43
N SER A 355 -0.57 -10.53 -11.86
CA SER A 355 -0.01 -9.28 -12.37
C SER A 355 1.52 -9.21 -12.22
N LEU A 356 2.16 -8.32 -12.98
CA LEU A 356 3.62 -8.18 -13.00
C LEU A 356 4.36 -9.51 -13.26
N ASN A 357 4.01 -10.17 -14.36
CA ASN A 357 4.65 -11.39 -14.85
C ASN A 357 4.91 -11.30 -16.36
N ASN A 358 5.27 -12.40 -17.00
CA ASN A 358 5.54 -12.48 -18.42
C ASN A 358 4.58 -13.46 -19.15
N PHE A 359 3.35 -13.56 -18.68
CA PHE A 359 2.31 -14.41 -19.30
C PHE A 359 1.93 -13.88 -20.69
N THR A 360 1.62 -14.78 -21.60
CA THR A 360 1.35 -14.49 -23.02
C THR A 360 0.04 -15.12 -23.47
N GLY A 361 -0.38 -14.83 -24.71
CA GLY A 361 -1.59 -15.39 -25.34
C GLY A 361 -2.87 -14.69 -24.92
N PRO A 362 -4.05 -15.26 -25.19
CA PRO A 362 -5.32 -14.62 -24.90
C PRO A 362 -5.69 -14.67 -23.41
N VAL A 363 -6.52 -13.73 -22.97
CA VAL A 363 -7.17 -13.78 -21.65
C VAL A 363 -7.97 -15.09 -21.52
N PRO A 364 -7.79 -15.86 -20.44
CA PRO A 364 -8.46 -17.14 -20.28
C PRO A 364 -9.96 -17.00 -20.01
N SER A 365 -10.71 -18.07 -20.27
CA SER A 365 -12.10 -18.15 -19.82
C SER A 365 -12.18 -18.52 -18.33
N PHE A 366 -13.08 -17.88 -17.60
CA PHE A 366 -13.36 -18.13 -16.18
C PHE A 366 -14.71 -18.86 -15.95
N GLY A 367 -15.21 -19.57 -16.96
CA GLY A 367 -16.60 -20.04 -17.04
C GLY A 367 -17.16 -20.81 -15.85
N LYS A 368 -16.33 -21.47 -15.00
CA LYS A 368 -16.78 -22.15 -13.77
C LYS A 368 -16.46 -21.37 -12.50
N SER A 369 -15.61 -20.36 -12.55
CA SER A 369 -15.12 -19.62 -11.38
C SER A 369 -16.11 -18.51 -10.96
N GLN A 370 -17.37 -18.87 -10.71
CA GLN A 370 -18.45 -17.93 -10.39
C GLN A 370 -18.26 -17.20 -9.05
N LYS A 371 -17.36 -17.68 -8.18
CA LYS A 371 -17.02 -17.05 -6.90
C LYS A 371 -15.99 -15.93 -7.02
N LEU A 372 -15.42 -15.71 -8.21
CA LEU A 372 -14.42 -14.67 -8.42
C LEU A 372 -14.97 -13.28 -8.03
N THR A 373 -14.23 -12.64 -7.13
CA THR A 373 -14.44 -11.27 -6.69
C THR A 373 -13.36 -10.32 -7.22
N TYR A 374 -12.17 -10.84 -7.45
CA TYR A 374 -10.99 -10.08 -7.86
C TYR A 374 -10.22 -10.81 -8.95
N ILE A 375 -9.90 -10.10 -10.04
CA ILE A 375 -9.04 -10.55 -11.13
C ILE A 375 -8.03 -9.45 -11.43
N ASP A 376 -6.75 -9.75 -11.30
CA ASP A 376 -5.66 -8.89 -11.78
C ASP A 376 -4.70 -9.69 -12.69
N LEU A 377 -4.68 -9.31 -13.97
CA LEU A 377 -3.77 -9.85 -15.00
C LEU A 377 -2.87 -8.74 -15.56
N SER A 378 -2.82 -7.58 -14.89
CA SER A 378 -2.12 -6.40 -15.40
C SER A 378 -0.62 -6.62 -15.50
N ARG A 379 0.06 -5.77 -16.29
CA ARG A 379 1.52 -5.80 -16.45
C ARG A 379 2.04 -7.18 -16.83
N ASN A 380 1.48 -7.70 -17.93
CA ASN A 380 1.85 -8.95 -18.58
C ASN A 380 2.00 -8.74 -20.10
N ASN A 381 2.09 -9.83 -20.84
CA ASN A 381 2.16 -9.80 -22.30
C ASN A 381 0.96 -10.51 -22.96
N PHE A 382 -0.23 -10.44 -22.30
CA PHE A 382 -1.47 -10.97 -22.87
C PHE A 382 -1.81 -10.21 -24.16
N SER A 383 -2.30 -10.93 -25.17
CA SER A 383 -2.51 -10.38 -26.50
C SER A 383 -3.72 -10.98 -27.22
N GLY A 384 -4.13 -10.32 -28.29
CA GLY A 384 -5.30 -10.70 -29.05
C GLY A 384 -6.61 -10.23 -28.43
N PRO A 385 -7.75 -10.48 -29.07
CA PRO A 385 -9.04 -10.11 -28.53
C PRO A 385 -9.42 -10.96 -27.32
N ILE A 386 -10.21 -10.39 -26.41
CA ILE A 386 -10.89 -11.18 -25.37
C ILE A 386 -11.85 -12.14 -26.09
N PRO A 387 -11.71 -13.47 -25.90
CA PRO A 387 -12.54 -14.41 -26.61
C PRO A 387 -14.02 -14.22 -26.29
N SER A 388 -14.89 -14.27 -27.31
CA SER A 388 -16.36 -14.24 -27.14
C SER A 388 -16.89 -15.44 -26.32
N SER A 389 -16.08 -16.52 -26.24
CA SER A 389 -16.30 -17.67 -25.37
C SER A 389 -15.97 -17.42 -23.89
N THR A 390 -15.51 -16.21 -23.54
CA THR A 390 -15.27 -15.82 -22.14
C THR A 390 -16.51 -15.07 -21.61
N PRO A 391 -17.52 -15.77 -21.10
CA PRO A 391 -18.73 -15.12 -20.64
C PRO A 391 -18.45 -14.48 -19.27
N PHE A 392 -18.08 -13.20 -19.26
CA PHE A 392 -17.98 -12.44 -17.99
C PHE A 392 -19.32 -12.40 -17.26
N GLU A 393 -20.42 -12.57 -17.97
CA GLU A 393 -21.80 -12.61 -17.42
C GLU A 393 -21.98 -13.63 -16.29
N VAL A 394 -21.18 -14.69 -16.25
CA VAL A 394 -21.24 -15.70 -15.15
C VAL A 394 -20.57 -15.21 -13.87
N LEU A 395 -19.75 -14.15 -13.92
CA LEU A 395 -18.97 -13.63 -12.79
C LEU A 395 -19.79 -12.64 -11.96
N GLN A 396 -20.96 -13.05 -11.49
CA GLN A 396 -21.91 -12.19 -10.78
C GLN A 396 -21.36 -11.59 -9.47
N ASN A 397 -20.30 -12.19 -8.90
CA ASN A 397 -19.65 -11.74 -7.67
C ASN A 397 -18.44 -10.83 -7.91
N LEU A 398 -18.07 -10.57 -9.17
CA LEU A 398 -16.89 -9.81 -9.51
C LEU A 398 -16.99 -8.34 -9.04
N ILE A 399 -16.00 -7.90 -8.27
CA ILE A 399 -15.90 -6.53 -7.73
C ILE A 399 -14.86 -5.73 -8.50
N SER A 400 -13.76 -6.36 -8.93
CA SER A 400 -12.65 -5.67 -9.61
C SER A 400 -12.05 -6.54 -10.71
N ILE A 401 -11.86 -5.94 -11.88
CA ILE A 401 -11.07 -6.52 -12.96
C ILE A 401 -10.01 -5.55 -13.42
N ASN A 402 -8.76 -6.02 -13.47
CA ASN A 402 -7.62 -5.26 -13.95
C ASN A 402 -6.88 -6.05 -15.03
N LEU A 403 -6.87 -5.53 -16.25
CA LEU A 403 -6.15 -6.06 -17.42
C LEU A 403 -5.15 -5.01 -17.97
N ALA A 404 -4.86 -3.95 -17.21
CA ALA A 404 -4.04 -2.84 -17.67
C ALA A 404 -2.60 -3.26 -18.00
N TYR A 405 -1.93 -2.49 -18.87
CA TYR A 405 -0.54 -2.76 -19.26
C TYR A 405 -0.35 -4.15 -19.86
N ASN A 406 -1.06 -4.40 -20.99
CA ASN A 406 -0.96 -5.60 -21.81
C ASN A 406 -0.99 -5.24 -23.31
N SER A 407 -1.14 -6.22 -24.18
CA SER A 407 -1.32 -6.03 -25.63
C SER A 407 -2.70 -6.55 -26.10
N ILE A 408 -3.71 -6.49 -25.22
CA ILE A 408 -5.05 -6.98 -25.49
C ILE A 408 -5.72 -6.05 -26.51
N SER A 409 -6.39 -6.63 -27.51
CA SER A 409 -6.96 -5.89 -28.65
C SER A 409 -8.45 -6.18 -28.84
N GLY A 410 -9.02 -5.62 -29.90
CA GLY A 410 -10.42 -5.87 -30.26
C GLY A 410 -11.41 -5.04 -29.45
N ARG A 411 -12.59 -5.59 -29.22
CA ARG A 411 -13.70 -4.92 -28.52
C ARG A 411 -13.63 -5.14 -27.02
N ILE A 412 -14.03 -4.14 -26.24
CA ILE A 412 -14.29 -4.31 -24.81
C ILE A 412 -15.63 -5.03 -24.65
N PRO A 413 -15.69 -6.17 -23.92
CA PRO A 413 -16.94 -6.91 -23.76
C PRO A 413 -17.99 -6.09 -23.00
N SER A 414 -19.12 -5.89 -23.61
CA SER A 414 -20.24 -5.13 -23.05
C SER A 414 -20.83 -5.75 -21.77
N SER A 415 -20.69 -7.06 -21.60
CA SER A 415 -21.13 -7.80 -20.41
C SER A 415 -20.46 -7.34 -19.11
N LEU A 416 -19.23 -6.80 -19.18
CA LEU A 416 -18.57 -6.25 -18.00
C LEU A 416 -19.36 -5.12 -17.33
N PHE A 417 -19.97 -4.25 -18.12
CA PHE A 417 -20.72 -3.09 -17.58
C PHE A 417 -22.08 -3.46 -16.98
N ARG A 418 -22.53 -4.70 -17.15
CA ARG A 418 -23.79 -5.23 -16.63
C ARG A 418 -23.62 -6.06 -15.36
N LEU A 419 -22.38 -6.29 -14.91
CA LEU A 419 -22.10 -7.07 -13.69
C LEU A 419 -22.59 -6.31 -12.45
N PRO A 420 -23.42 -6.94 -11.59
CA PRO A 420 -24.15 -6.22 -10.55
C PRO A 420 -23.30 -5.71 -9.39
N LEU A 421 -22.13 -6.34 -9.13
CA LEU A 421 -21.24 -5.99 -8.03
C LEU A 421 -19.94 -5.33 -8.49
N LEU A 422 -19.74 -5.21 -9.81
CA LEU A 422 -18.47 -4.68 -10.34
C LEU A 422 -18.32 -3.20 -10.02
N LYS A 423 -17.21 -2.88 -9.35
CA LYS A 423 -16.87 -1.51 -8.94
C LYS A 423 -15.71 -0.93 -9.75
N LYS A 424 -14.80 -1.77 -10.23
CA LYS A 424 -13.61 -1.30 -10.93
C LYS A 424 -13.37 -2.05 -12.24
N ILE A 425 -13.20 -1.29 -13.32
CA ILE A 425 -12.75 -1.76 -14.63
C ILE A 425 -11.48 -0.98 -14.98
N LEU A 426 -10.32 -1.67 -15.01
CA LEU A 426 -9.02 -1.10 -15.32
C LEU A 426 -8.46 -1.81 -16.57
N LEU A 427 -8.54 -1.15 -17.72
CA LEU A 427 -8.13 -1.67 -19.03
C LEU A 427 -7.09 -0.79 -19.72
N SER A 428 -6.49 0.14 -18.99
CA SER A 428 -5.55 1.10 -19.57
C SER A 428 -4.29 0.45 -20.16
N ASN A 429 -3.63 1.16 -21.05
CA ASN A 429 -2.40 0.69 -21.70
C ASN A 429 -2.57 -0.67 -22.37
N ASN A 430 -3.48 -0.74 -23.35
CA ASN A 430 -3.79 -1.88 -24.19
C ASN A 430 -4.02 -1.42 -25.65
N GLN A 431 -4.57 -2.29 -26.48
CA GLN A 431 -4.85 -2.04 -27.90
C GLN A 431 -6.36 -2.17 -28.24
N PHE A 432 -7.26 -1.92 -27.29
CA PHE A 432 -8.70 -1.95 -27.52
C PHE A 432 -9.08 -0.88 -28.55
N VAL A 433 -9.97 -1.27 -29.48
CA VAL A 433 -10.35 -0.39 -30.61
C VAL A 433 -11.80 0.09 -30.55
N GLN A 434 -12.65 -0.62 -29.80
CA GLN A 434 -14.08 -0.37 -29.81
C GLN A 434 -14.72 -0.54 -28.42
N LEU A 435 -15.59 0.41 -28.11
CA LEU A 435 -16.51 0.40 -26.98
C LEU A 435 -17.92 0.59 -27.54
N ASP A 436 -18.77 -0.43 -27.46
CA ASP A 436 -20.09 -0.41 -28.06
C ASP A 436 -21.10 0.33 -27.15
N GLU A 437 -22.11 0.93 -27.76
CA GLU A 437 -23.23 1.56 -27.04
C GLU A 437 -24.06 0.48 -26.31
N LEU A 438 -24.51 0.78 -25.10
CA LEU A 438 -25.26 -0.12 -24.24
C LEU A 438 -26.58 0.50 -23.77
N THR A 439 -27.55 -0.36 -23.50
CA THR A 439 -28.82 0.00 -22.86
C THR A 439 -28.92 -0.65 -21.48
N ASN A 440 -29.67 -0.03 -20.56
CA ASN A 440 -30.00 -0.58 -19.24
C ASN A 440 -28.80 -0.86 -18.32
N VAL A 441 -27.91 0.13 -18.12
CA VAL A 441 -26.77 0.08 -17.20
C VAL A 441 -27.00 0.87 -15.90
N SER A 442 -28.18 1.39 -15.67
CA SER A 442 -28.49 2.29 -14.54
C SER A 442 -28.37 1.66 -13.15
N SER A 443 -28.36 0.33 -13.05
CA SER A 443 -28.18 -0.42 -11.80
C SER A 443 -26.70 -0.76 -11.51
N SER A 444 -25.78 -0.34 -12.35
CA SER A 444 -24.35 -0.63 -12.20
C SER A 444 -23.79 0.06 -10.95
N LYS A 445 -22.93 -0.66 -10.20
CA LYS A 445 -22.16 -0.16 -9.05
C LYS A 445 -20.76 0.33 -9.42
N LEU A 446 -20.49 0.48 -10.72
CA LEU A 446 -19.18 0.85 -11.22
C LEU A 446 -18.80 2.27 -10.75
N ASN A 447 -17.73 2.36 -10.00
CA ASN A 447 -17.20 3.63 -9.49
C ASN A 447 -15.88 4.07 -10.14
N THR A 448 -15.14 3.13 -10.75
CA THR A 448 -13.87 3.41 -11.42
C THR A 448 -13.85 2.80 -12.81
N LEU A 449 -13.66 3.64 -13.81
CA LEU A 449 -13.49 3.25 -15.20
C LEU A 449 -12.20 3.86 -15.75
N ASP A 450 -11.20 3.02 -16.01
CA ASP A 450 -9.94 3.40 -16.65
C ASP A 450 -9.77 2.67 -18.00
N LEU A 451 -9.94 3.40 -19.09
CA LEU A 451 -9.75 2.96 -20.47
C LEU A 451 -8.61 3.74 -21.15
N SER A 452 -7.81 4.47 -20.37
CA SER A 452 -6.77 5.34 -20.93
C SER A 452 -5.72 4.59 -21.74
N SER A 453 -5.03 5.26 -22.63
CA SER A 453 -3.95 4.69 -23.45
C SER A 453 -4.38 3.42 -24.19
N ASN A 454 -5.40 3.57 -25.04
CA ASN A 454 -5.92 2.55 -25.95
C ASN A 454 -6.09 3.12 -27.37
N ASN A 455 -6.72 2.36 -28.27
CA ASN A 455 -7.05 2.77 -29.64
C ASN A 455 -8.56 3.02 -29.84
N LEU A 456 -9.30 3.29 -28.75
CA LEU A 456 -10.74 3.50 -28.79
C LEU A 456 -11.10 4.71 -29.64
N SER A 457 -12.05 4.57 -30.58
CA SER A 457 -12.41 5.58 -31.54
C SER A 457 -13.92 5.78 -31.64
N GLY A 458 -14.34 6.86 -32.31
CA GLY A 458 -15.74 7.28 -32.37
C GLY A 458 -16.12 8.21 -31.22
N PRO A 459 -17.41 8.54 -31.09
CA PRO A 459 -17.89 9.35 -29.96
C PRO A 459 -17.81 8.56 -28.64
N ILE A 460 -17.72 9.27 -27.52
CA ILE A 460 -17.84 8.64 -26.19
C ILE A 460 -19.28 8.11 -26.05
N PRO A 461 -19.47 6.80 -25.76
CA PRO A 461 -20.79 6.19 -25.69
C PRO A 461 -21.66 6.78 -24.58
N MET A 462 -22.95 7.00 -24.89
CA MET A 462 -23.91 7.68 -23.99
C MET A 462 -24.21 6.89 -22.71
N PHE A 463 -24.03 5.57 -22.71
CA PHE A 463 -24.26 4.74 -21.51
C PHE A 463 -23.33 5.11 -20.36
N ILE A 464 -22.12 5.67 -20.63
CA ILE A 464 -21.15 6.08 -19.59
C ILE A 464 -21.80 7.11 -18.65
N PHE A 465 -22.61 8.02 -19.18
CA PHE A 465 -23.31 9.05 -18.39
C PHE A 465 -24.48 8.51 -17.58
N GLN A 466 -24.89 7.23 -17.83
CA GLN A 466 -25.93 6.54 -17.05
C GLN A 466 -25.33 5.79 -15.83
N LEU A 467 -24.01 5.66 -15.74
CA LEU A 467 -23.27 4.99 -14.64
C LEU A 467 -23.14 5.95 -13.44
N ARG A 468 -24.20 6.11 -12.66
CA ARG A 468 -24.34 7.18 -11.63
C ARG A 468 -23.38 7.08 -10.46
N GLU A 469 -22.79 5.88 -10.21
CA GLU A 469 -21.82 5.65 -9.13
C GLU A 469 -20.38 5.98 -9.53
N LEU A 470 -20.14 6.38 -10.79
CA LEU A 470 -18.79 6.72 -11.24
C LEU A 470 -18.21 7.90 -10.47
N SER A 471 -17.03 7.66 -9.89
CA SER A 471 -16.21 8.66 -9.22
C SER A 471 -14.90 8.93 -9.95
N ILE A 472 -14.37 7.94 -10.67
CA ILE A 472 -13.13 8.05 -11.45
C ILE A 472 -13.40 7.61 -12.89
N ILE A 473 -13.13 8.53 -13.82
CA ILE A 473 -13.21 8.29 -15.26
C ILE A 473 -11.92 8.73 -15.90
N GLN A 474 -11.20 7.78 -16.52
CA GLN A 474 -9.96 8.01 -17.26
C GLN A 474 -10.12 7.45 -18.67
N LEU A 475 -10.21 8.34 -19.66
CA LEU A 475 -10.37 8.02 -21.07
C LEU A 475 -9.22 8.61 -21.91
N SER A 476 -8.20 9.16 -21.26
CA SER A 476 -7.10 9.87 -21.93
C SER A 476 -6.30 9.00 -22.90
N SER A 477 -5.61 9.64 -23.83
CA SER A 477 -4.72 8.96 -24.78
C SER A 477 -5.44 7.86 -25.59
N ASN A 478 -6.56 8.24 -26.21
CA ASN A 478 -7.34 7.43 -27.13
C ASN A 478 -7.60 8.16 -28.45
N LYS A 479 -8.48 7.65 -29.28
CA LYS A 479 -8.91 8.25 -30.55
C LYS A 479 -10.39 8.67 -30.53
N PHE A 480 -10.96 8.89 -29.33
CA PHE A 480 -12.32 9.42 -29.23
C PHE A 480 -12.40 10.76 -29.95
N ASN A 481 -13.50 11.00 -30.66
CA ASN A 481 -13.68 12.20 -31.46
C ASN A 481 -15.08 12.78 -31.39
N GLY A 482 -15.25 13.95 -31.98
CA GLY A 482 -16.52 14.64 -32.05
C GLY A 482 -16.74 15.67 -30.93
N PRO A 483 -17.88 16.39 -31.00
CA PRO A 483 -18.26 17.37 -29.99
C PRO A 483 -18.64 16.67 -28.69
N MET A 484 -18.16 17.21 -27.55
CA MET A 484 -18.43 16.70 -26.22
C MET A 484 -18.89 17.82 -25.31
N GLN A 485 -20.03 17.63 -24.67
CA GLN A 485 -20.52 18.53 -23.65
C GLN A 485 -19.99 18.09 -22.29
N LEU A 486 -19.14 18.89 -21.66
CA LEU A 486 -18.58 18.58 -20.34
C LEU A 486 -19.67 18.44 -19.27
N ASP A 487 -20.79 19.11 -19.45
CA ASP A 487 -21.95 19.07 -18.56
C ASP A 487 -22.51 17.66 -18.36
N GLU A 488 -22.37 16.75 -19.33
CA GLU A 488 -22.80 15.35 -19.22
C GLU A 488 -22.00 14.62 -18.16
N PHE A 489 -20.68 14.83 -18.07
CA PHE A 489 -19.84 14.29 -17.01
C PHE A 489 -20.13 14.99 -15.66
N LEU A 490 -20.33 16.30 -15.68
CA LEU A 490 -20.61 17.08 -14.48
C LEU A 490 -21.99 16.76 -13.86
N ALA A 491 -22.87 16.05 -14.59
CA ALA A 491 -24.12 15.50 -14.06
C ALA A 491 -23.90 14.27 -13.15
N LEU A 492 -22.73 13.63 -13.19
CA LEU A 492 -22.35 12.51 -12.34
C LEU A 492 -21.96 13.01 -10.95
N LYS A 493 -22.86 12.94 -9.98
CA LYS A 493 -22.74 13.57 -8.65
C LYS A 493 -21.54 13.10 -7.83
N ASN A 494 -21.09 11.86 -8.05
CA ASN A 494 -19.98 11.23 -7.32
C ASN A 494 -18.62 11.48 -7.99
N LEU A 495 -18.58 12.18 -9.12
CA LEU A 495 -17.36 12.36 -9.91
C LEU A 495 -16.33 13.20 -9.16
N THR A 496 -15.15 12.62 -8.95
CA THR A 496 -14.00 13.28 -8.31
C THR A 496 -12.80 13.40 -9.24
N THR A 497 -12.69 12.51 -10.22
CA THR A 497 -11.58 12.45 -11.17
C THR A 497 -12.10 12.29 -12.59
N LEU A 498 -11.73 13.22 -13.47
CA LEU A 498 -12.02 13.17 -14.90
C LEU A 498 -10.75 13.45 -15.70
N ASP A 499 -10.36 12.50 -16.56
CA ASP A 499 -9.25 12.67 -17.51
C ASP A 499 -9.72 12.31 -18.94
N LEU A 500 -9.85 13.33 -19.79
CA LEU A 500 -10.22 13.22 -21.22
C LEU A 500 -9.05 13.59 -22.13
N SER A 501 -7.88 13.84 -21.57
CA SER A 501 -6.71 14.41 -22.26
C SER A 501 -6.26 13.58 -23.46
N TYR A 502 -5.68 14.24 -24.44
CA TYR A 502 -5.06 13.61 -25.62
C TYR A 502 -6.02 12.70 -26.40
N ASN A 503 -7.19 13.27 -26.74
CA ASN A 503 -8.18 12.71 -27.65
C ASN A 503 -8.49 13.71 -28.78
N ASN A 504 -9.26 13.29 -29.78
CA ASN A 504 -9.73 14.17 -30.85
C ASN A 504 -11.07 14.85 -30.50
N LEU A 505 -11.29 15.16 -29.22
CA LEU A 505 -12.54 15.74 -28.72
C LEU A 505 -12.57 17.26 -28.88
N PHE A 506 -13.77 17.80 -29.14
CA PHE A 506 -14.06 19.23 -29.08
C PHE A 506 -14.91 19.46 -27.81
N VAL A 507 -14.25 19.79 -26.71
CA VAL A 507 -14.93 19.95 -25.44
C VAL A 507 -15.58 21.31 -25.33
N ASN A 508 -16.90 21.34 -25.15
CA ASN A 508 -17.69 22.54 -24.89
C ASN A 508 -18.21 22.52 -23.44
N VAL A 509 -18.39 23.70 -22.87
CA VAL A 509 -18.92 23.87 -21.51
C VAL A 509 -20.10 24.85 -21.58
N SER A 510 -21.28 24.39 -21.22
CA SER A 510 -22.43 25.25 -21.01
C SER A 510 -22.70 25.40 -19.50
N LEU A 511 -23.05 26.60 -19.04
CA LEU A 511 -23.05 26.93 -17.60
C LEU A 511 -24.39 26.73 -16.88
N ASN A 512 -25.23 25.77 -17.29
CA ASN A 512 -26.63 25.65 -16.80
C ASN A 512 -26.84 24.53 -15.77
N LEU A 513 -25.79 24.06 -15.04
CA LEU A 513 -25.94 23.00 -14.05
C LEU A 513 -26.35 23.55 -12.68
N SER A 514 -27.45 23.03 -12.13
CA SER A 514 -27.94 23.38 -10.79
C SER A 514 -27.05 22.81 -9.64
N SER A 515 -26.27 21.77 -9.91
CA SER A 515 -25.29 21.21 -8.97
C SER A 515 -24.12 20.62 -9.74
N ILE A 516 -22.90 20.95 -9.34
CA ILE A 516 -21.65 20.47 -9.93
C ILE A 516 -20.97 19.56 -8.91
N PRO A 517 -20.43 18.38 -9.31
CA PRO A 517 -19.70 17.51 -8.40
C PRO A 517 -18.42 18.19 -7.89
N ASN A 518 -17.91 17.77 -6.74
CA ASN A 518 -16.66 18.28 -6.20
C ASN A 518 -15.48 17.54 -6.81
N ILE A 519 -14.91 18.07 -7.88
CA ILE A 519 -13.80 17.44 -8.62
C ILE A 519 -12.49 17.74 -7.92
N SER A 520 -11.69 16.70 -7.66
CA SER A 520 -10.33 16.80 -7.13
C SER A 520 -9.26 16.79 -8.23
N MET A 521 -9.52 16.11 -9.35
CA MET A 521 -8.62 16.02 -10.49
C MET A 521 -9.39 16.22 -11.80
N LEU A 522 -9.00 17.24 -12.56
CA LEU A 522 -9.52 17.49 -13.91
C LEU A 522 -8.36 17.62 -14.89
N LYS A 523 -8.36 16.78 -15.90
CA LYS A 523 -7.38 16.84 -17.00
C LYS A 523 -8.11 16.88 -18.33
N LEU A 524 -7.88 17.96 -19.06
CA LEU A 524 -8.44 18.27 -20.37
C LEU A 524 -7.34 18.73 -21.33
N ALA A 525 -6.14 18.16 -21.22
CA ALA A 525 -5.06 18.48 -22.16
C ALA A 525 -5.42 18.02 -23.57
N SER A 526 -5.10 18.85 -24.57
CA SER A 526 -5.38 18.55 -25.99
C SER A 526 -6.86 18.24 -26.29
N CYS A 527 -7.78 19.09 -25.74
CA CYS A 527 -9.24 18.96 -25.89
C CYS A 527 -9.88 20.14 -26.68
N ASN A 528 -9.08 20.90 -27.43
CA ASN A 528 -9.51 22.07 -28.24
C ASN A 528 -10.26 23.15 -27.45
N LEU A 529 -9.97 23.31 -26.14
CA LEU A 529 -10.55 24.37 -25.31
C LEU A 529 -10.08 25.75 -25.79
N LYS A 530 -11.02 26.72 -25.88
CA LYS A 530 -10.70 28.11 -26.24
C LYS A 530 -10.67 29.04 -25.02
N THR A 531 -11.30 28.64 -23.93
CA THR A 531 -11.39 29.43 -22.69
C THR A 531 -11.23 28.51 -21.48
N ILE A 532 -10.80 29.07 -20.36
CA ILE A 532 -10.77 28.34 -19.07
C ILE A 532 -12.22 28.15 -18.61
N PRO A 533 -12.65 26.90 -18.29
CA PRO A 533 -14.02 26.64 -17.85
C PRO A 533 -14.41 27.40 -16.60
N GLY A 534 -15.48 28.22 -16.68
CA GLY A 534 -15.85 29.13 -15.60
C GLY A 534 -16.33 28.47 -14.31
N PHE A 535 -16.84 27.24 -14.37
CA PHE A 535 -17.28 26.48 -13.19
C PHE A 535 -16.13 26.10 -12.24
N LEU A 536 -14.89 26.06 -12.73
CA LEU A 536 -13.70 25.73 -11.94
C LEU A 536 -13.53 26.67 -10.73
N ARG A 537 -14.03 27.89 -10.80
CA ARG A 537 -14.01 28.84 -9.68
C ARG A 537 -14.73 28.35 -8.41
N TYR A 538 -15.67 27.42 -8.58
CA TYR A 538 -16.48 26.85 -7.51
C TYR A 538 -15.96 25.49 -7.02
N GLN A 539 -14.85 24.98 -7.60
CA GLN A 539 -14.26 23.68 -7.26
C GLN A 539 -13.30 23.80 -6.07
N SER A 540 -13.86 23.90 -4.87
CA SER A 540 -13.07 24.10 -3.65
C SER A 540 -12.14 22.92 -3.32
N GLY A 541 -12.41 21.69 -3.80
CA GLY A 541 -11.62 20.49 -3.60
C GLY A 541 -10.59 20.20 -4.69
N LEU A 542 -10.47 21.07 -5.72
CA LEU A 542 -9.59 20.82 -6.86
C LEU A 542 -8.12 20.83 -6.43
N ALA A 543 -7.44 19.70 -6.65
CA ALA A 543 -6.03 19.50 -6.34
C ALA A 543 -5.16 19.46 -7.61
N PHE A 544 -5.66 18.90 -8.70
CA PHE A 544 -4.92 18.75 -9.96
C PHE A 544 -5.73 19.30 -11.12
N LEU A 545 -5.16 20.29 -11.82
CA LEU A 545 -5.75 20.88 -13.02
C LEU A 545 -4.74 20.87 -14.17
N ASP A 546 -5.08 20.18 -15.25
CA ASP A 546 -4.32 20.16 -16.49
C ASP A 546 -5.19 20.62 -17.67
N LEU A 547 -4.84 21.77 -18.24
CA LEU A 547 -5.46 22.38 -19.42
C LEU A 547 -4.41 22.61 -20.52
N SER A 548 -3.30 21.90 -20.50
CA SER A 548 -2.21 22.06 -21.45
C SER A 548 -2.61 21.70 -22.90
N ASP A 549 -1.81 22.08 -23.86
CA ASP A 549 -2.01 21.76 -25.29
C ASP A 549 -3.40 22.14 -25.84
N ASN A 550 -3.91 23.30 -25.45
CA ASN A 550 -5.21 23.78 -25.89
C ASN A 550 -5.09 25.11 -26.70
N GLN A 551 -6.20 25.72 -26.99
CA GLN A 551 -6.29 27.01 -27.72
C GLN A 551 -6.75 28.14 -26.79
N ILE A 552 -6.49 28.03 -25.49
CA ILE A 552 -6.98 28.97 -24.48
C ILE A 552 -6.30 30.34 -24.66
N GLN A 553 -7.13 31.37 -24.79
CA GLN A 553 -6.70 32.75 -24.99
C GLN A 553 -7.06 33.63 -23.80
N GLY A 554 -6.42 34.80 -23.74
CA GLY A 554 -6.70 35.83 -22.72
C GLY A 554 -5.88 35.66 -21.45
N SER A 555 -6.43 36.14 -20.35
CA SER A 555 -5.72 36.28 -19.09
C SER A 555 -5.96 35.06 -18.16
N VAL A 556 -4.94 34.63 -17.41
CA VAL A 556 -5.11 33.70 -16.32
C VAL A 556 -5.95 34.32 -15.21
N PRO A 557 -7.13 33.76 -14.85
CA PRO A 557 -8.02 34.37 -13.88
C PRO A 557 -7.45 34.34 -12.46
N ASN A 558 -7.66 35.40 -11.68
CA ASN A 558 -7.11 35.49 -10.32
C ASN A 558 -7.74 34.50 -9.31
N TRP A 559 -8.93 33.97 -9.59
CA TRP A 559 -9.59 33.01 -8.73
C TRP A 559 -8.83 31.64 -8.69
N ILE A 560 -8.03 31.27 -9.71
CA ILE A 560 -7.23 30.04 -9.74
C ILE A 560 -6.29 30.02 -8.53
N TRP A 561 -5.67 31.15 -8.22
CA TRP A 561 -4.73 31.31 -7.12
C TRP A 561 -5.38 31.22 -5.72
N LYS A 562 -6.72 31.28 -5.67
CA LYS A 562 -7.51 31.17 -4.43
C LYS A 562 -8.00 29.74 -4.16
N LEU A 563 -7.74 28.80 -5.05
CA LEU A 563 -8.09 27.39 -4.85
C LEU A 563 -7.17 26.76 -3.81
N LYS A 564 -7.69 26.61 -2.60
CA LYS A 564 -6.92 26.26 -1.39
C LYS A 564 -6.18 24.92 -1.47
N TYR A 565 -6.73 23.95 -2.17
CA TYR A 565 -6.18 22.60 -2.26
C TYR A 565 -5.41 22.34 -3.57
N LEU A 566 -5.30 23.34 -4.44
CA LEU A 566 -4.60 23.18 -5.72
C LEU A 566 -3.11 22.93 -5.49
N GLN A 567 -2.66 21.75 -5.91
CA GLN A 567 -1.28 21.29 -5.79
C GLN A 567 -0.54 21.30 -7.13
N SER A 568 -1.25 21.05 -8.24
CA SER A 568 -0.69 21.02 -9.57
C SER A 568 -1.56 21.81 -10.54
N LEU A 569 -0.93 22.75 -11.22
CA LEU A 569 -1.53 23.56 -12.29
C LEU A 569 -0.65 23.49 -13.53
N ASN A 570 -1.17 22.89 -14.59
CA ASN A 570 -0.57 22.90 -15.91
C ASN A 570 -1.50 23.59 -16.91
N MET A 571 -1.05 24.71 -17.51
CA MET A 571 -1.70 25.42 -18.62
C MET A 571 -0.68 25.71 -19.72
N SER A 572 0.36 24.90 -19.84
CA SER A 572 1.37 25.04 -20.88
C SER A 572 0.79 24.86 -22.28
N HIS A 573 1.52 25.30 -23.30
CA HIS A 573 1.10 25.16 -24.70
C HIS A 573 -0.31 25.71 -24.97
N ASN A 574 -0.51 27.00 -24.65
CA ASN A 574 -1.73 27.76 -24.90
C ASN A 574 -1.40 29.16 -25.48
N PHE A 575 -2.40 30.04 -25.58
CA PHE A 575 -2.25 31.42 -26.07
C PHE A 575 -2.53 32.47 -24.97
N LEU A 576 -2.21 32.13 -23.71
CA LEU A 576 -2.41 33.02 -22.56
C LEU A 576 -1.49 34.25 -22.66
N THR A 577 -2.04 35.47 -22.40
CA THR A 577 -1.32 36.73 -22.61
C THR A 577 -0.89 37.44 -21.34
N ASP A 578 -1.64 37.29 -20.26
CA ASP A 578 -1.39 38.01 -19.00
C ASP A 578 -2.08 37.33 -17.79
N PHE A 579 -2.01 37.99 -16.63
CA PHE A 579 -2.66 37.57 -15.39
C PHE A 579 -3.67 38.62 -14.93
N GLN A 580 -4.84 38.18 -14.46
CA GLN A 580 -5.86 39.10 -13.94
C GLN A 580 -5.52 39.57 -12.52
N GLY A 581 -5.55 40.91 -12.32
CA GLY A 581 -5.59 41.60 -11.03
C GLY A 581 -4.32 41.49 -10.20
N PRO A 582 -4.33 42.03 -8.98
CA PRO A 582 -3.16 41.90 -8.11
C PRO A 582 -2.99 40.47 -7.67
N LEU A 583 -1.81 39.89 -7.96
CA LEU A 583 -1.41 38.54 -7.56
C LEU A 583 -0.84 38.56 -6.13
N GLN A 584 -1.63 39.08 -5.19
CA GLN A 584 -1.28 39.02 -3.76
C GLN A 584 -1.90 37.77 -3.13
N ASN A 585 -1.14 37.07 -2.29
CA ASN A 585 -1.57 35.86 -1.56
C ASN A 585 -1.92 34.67 -2.46
N LEU A 586 -0.94 34.18 -3.20
CA LEU A 586 -1.06 32.90 -3.92
C LEU A 586 -1.29 31.76 -2.93
N SER A 587 -2.08 30.77 -3.33
CA SER A 587 -2.29 29.55 -2.54
C SER A 587 -0.93 28.92 -2.16
N SER A 588 -0.75 28.64 -0.88
CA SER A 588 0.49 28.09 -0.35
C SER A 588 0.74 26.61 -0.68
N ASN A 589 -0.24 25.93 -1.29
CA ASN A 589 -0.19 24.47 -1.50
C ASN A 589 0.24 24.07 -2.91
N LEU A 590 0.43 25.04 -3.83
CA LEU A 590 0.81 24.74 -5.20
C LEU A 590 2.25 24.24 -5.26
N ALA A 591 2.42 22.94 -5.57
CA ALA A 591 3.72 22.27 -5.69
C ALA A 591 4.25 22.27 -7.13
N VAL A 592 3.36 22.24 -8.13
CA VAL A 592 3.71 22.23 -9.56
C VAL A 592 2.98 23.36 -10.26
N LEU A 593 3.74 24.23 -10.90
CA LEU A 593 3.24 25.29 -11.74
C LEU A 593 3.91 25.26 -13.11
N ASP A 594 3.13 24.94 -14.14
CA ASP A 594 3.62 24.86 -15.50
C ASP A 594 2.79 25.77 -16.42
N LEU A 595 3.41 26.83 -16.92
CA LEU A 595 2.85 27.83 -17.84
C LEU A 595 3.72 28.00 -19.09
N HIS A 596 4.61 27.07 -19.37
CA HIS A 596 5.54 27.19 -20.50
C HIS A 596 4.79 27.22 -21.85
N HIS A 597 5.45 27.72 -22.88
CA HIS A 597 4.86 27.86 -24.23
C HIS A 597 3.51 28.59 -24.22
N ASN A 598 3.52 29.86 -23.80
CA ASN A 598 2.40 30.78 -23.88
C ASN A 598 2.87 32.13 -24.47
N GLN A 599 2.01 33.16 -24.38
CA GLN A 599 2.30 34.53 -24.81
C GLN A 599 2.33 35.50 -23.59
N LEU A 600 2.56 34.97 -22.39
CA LEU A 600 2.55 35.72 -21.13
C LEU A 600 3.62 36.83 -21.18
N ARG A 601 3.23 38.03 -20.77
CA ARG A 601 4.07 39.23 -20.87
C ARG A 601 4.07 40.06 -19.59
N GLY A 602 4.96 41.04 -19.53
CA GLY A 602 5.06 41.97 -18.42
C GLY A 602 5.94 41.45 -17.29
N ILE A 603 5.53 41.75 -16.06
CA ILE A 603 6.29 41.37 -14.87
C ILE A 603 5.97 39.91 -14.50
N ILE A 604 7.00 39.16 -14.10
CA ILE A 604 6.81 37.81 -13.58
C ILE A 604 5.94 37.85 -12.30
N PRO A 605 4.91 37.01 -12.21
CA PRO A 605 4.08 36.98 -11.01
C PRO A 605 4.86 36.45 -9.80
N VAL A 606 4.31 36.70 -8.61
CA VAL A 606 4.87 36.15 -7.36
C VAL A 606 4.82 34.64 -7.42
N PHE A 607 5.93 33.99 -7.09
CA PHE A 607 6.05 32.53 -7.07
C PHE A 607 5.28 31.92 -5.89
N PRO A 608 4.65 30.75 -6.06
CA PRO A 608 4.09 30.01 -4.93
C PRO A 608 5.22 29.56 -3.98
N LYS A 609 5.12 29.89 -2.70
CA LYS A 609 6.18 29.72 -1.70
C LYS A 609 6.71 28.29 -1.53
N TYR A 610 5.91 27.30 -1.89
CA TYR A 610 6.27 25.87 -1.73
C TYR A 610 6.29 25.11 -3.05
N ALA A 611 6.35 25.84 -4.18
CA ALA A 611 6.41 25.18 -5.47
C ALA A 611 7.74 24.44 -5.65
N ALA A 612 7.64 23.14 -5.85
CA ALA A 612 8.78 22.29 -6.13
C ALA A 612 9.23 22.40 -7.59
N TYR A 613 8.27 22.60 -8.50
CA TYR A 613 8.47 22.72 -9.95
C TYR A 613 7.80 24.00 -10.45
N VAL A 614 8.57 24.87 -11.14
CA VAL A 614 8.08 26.10 -11.76
C VAL A 614 8.66 26.24 -13.16
N ASP A 615 7.79 26.26 -14.18
CA ASP A 615 8.19 26.49 -15.57
C ASP A 615 7.40 27.65 -16.20
N TYR A 616 8.09 28.73 -16.50
CA TYR A 616 7.61 29.89 -17.24
C TYR A 616 8.32 30.06 -18.59
N SER A 617 9.06 29.04 -19.03
CA SER A 617 9.85 29.13 -20.27
C SER A 617 8.96 29.34 -21.50
N ASN A 618 9.59 29.80 -22.58
CA ASN A 618 8.91 30.04 -23.86
C ASN A 618 7.68 30.96 -23.72
N ASN A 619 7.90 32.14 -23.15
CA ASN A 619 6.91 33.20 -22.99
C ASN A 619 7.48 34.56 -23.43
N ASN A 620 6.81 35.63 -23.14
CA ASN A 620 7.19 36.98 -23.51
C ASN A 620 7.39 37.92 -22.29
N PHE A 621 7.77 37.36 -21.13
CA PHE A 621 8.08 38.14 -19.94
C PHE A 621 9.25 39.07 -20.18
N SER A 622 9.12 40.36 -19.74
CA SER A 622 10.11 41.39 -20.00
C SER A 622 10.39 42.24 -18.75
N SER A 623 10.75 41.56 -17.66
CA SER A 623 11.11 42.21 -16.40
C SER A 623 12.51 41.82 -15.94
N ILE A 624 12.98 42.45 -14.87
CA ILE A 624 14.10 41.95 -14.10
C ILE A 624 13.66 40.71 -13.30
N ILE A 625 14.60 39.81 -12.98
CA ILE A 625 14.37 38.75 -11.99
C ILE A 625 14.23 39.44 -10.62
N PRO A 626 13.13 39.23 -9.87
CA PRO A 626 12.93 39.87 -8.57
C PRO A 626 14.07 39.63 -7.58
N VAL A 627 14.47 40.66 -6.85
CA VAL A 627 15.56 40.56 -5.88
C VAL A 627 15.24 39.60 -4.75
N GLU A 628 13.96 39.42 -4.42
CA GLU A 628 13.45 38.54 -3.37
C GLU A 628 13.17 37.10 -3.86
N ILE A 629 13.56 36.74 -5.09
CA ILE A 629 13.21 35.45 -5.71
C ILE A 629 13.58 34.25 -4.82
N GLY A 630 14.70 34.30 -4.13
CA GLY A 630 15.16 33.22 -3.28
C GLY A 630 14.22 32.91 -2.10
N SER A 631 13.60 33.96 -1.52
CA SER A 631 12.65 33.80 -0.41
C SER A 631 11.36 33.07 -0.84
N TYR A 632 10.99 33.20 -2.11
CA TYR A 632 9.82 32.51 -2.67
C TYR A 632 10.14 31.08 -3.10
N LEU A 633 11.38 30.79 -3.48
CA LEU A 633 11.78 29.53 -4.12
C LEU A 633 12.56 28.59 -3.21
N SER A 634 12.53 28.78 -1.89
CA SER A 634 13.33 28.00 -0.92
C SER A 634 13.09 26.47 -1.01
N GLY A 635 11.91 26.02 -1.46
CA GLY A 635 11.54 24.62 -1.68
C GLY A 635 11.63 24.15 -3.14
N THR A 636 12.04 25.03 -4.07
CA THR A 636 12.01 24.73 -5.49
C THR A 636 13.26 23.98 -5.92
N PHE A 637 13.08 22.83 -6.57
CA PHE A 637 14.18 22.09 -7.16
C PHE A 637 14.27 22.24 -8.69
N TYR A 638 13.21 22.65 -9.38
CA TYR A 638 13.19 22.93 -10.81
C TYR A 638 12.66 24.35 -11.07
N LEU A 639 13.47 25.18 -11.69
CA LEU A 639 13.08 26.50 -12.19
C LEU A 639 13.54 26.66 -13.64
N SER A 640 12.59 26.96 -14.53
CA SER A 640 12.88 27.40 -15.89
C SER A 640 12.22 28.74 -16.20
N LEU A 641 13.05 29.73 -16.56
CA LEU A 641 12.67 31.03 -17.12
C LEU A 641 13.17 31.18 -18.56
N ALA A 642 13.58 30.09 -19.19
CA ALA A 642 14.23 30.06 -20.49
C ALA A 642 13.37 30.66 -21.60
N ASN A 643 14.01 31.18 -22.65
CA ASN A 643 13.36 31.70 -23.84
C ASN A 643 12.26 32.73 -23.52
N ASN A 644 12.68 33.81 -22.87
CA ASN A 644 11.90 34.98 -22.50
C ASN A 644 12.68 36.27 -22.86
N ARG A 645 12.27 37.41 -22.33
CA ARG A 645 12.96 38.70 -22.50
C ARG A 645 13.43 39.27 -21.15
N PHE A 646 13.74 38.40 -20.17
CA PHE A 646 14.28 38.84 -18.89
C PHE A 646 15.59 39.61 -19.09
N HIS A 647 15.78 40.69 -18.31
CA HIS A 647 16.95 41.56 -18.40
C HIS A 647 17.46 41.91 -16.99
N GLY A 648 18.52 42.72 -16.90
CA GLY A 648 19.19 42.99 -15.64
C GLY A 648 20.12 41.84 -15.21
N SER A 649 20.51 41.82 -13.95
CA SER A 649 21.44 40.84 -13.39
C SER A 649 20.69 39.68 -12.71
N ILE A 650 21.36 38.54 -12.56
CA ILE A 650 20.87 37.44 -11.72
C ILE A 650 21.05 37.88 -10.24
N PRO A 651 19.98 37.96 -9.43
CA PRO A 651 20.11 38.38 -8.04
C PRO A 651 20.79 37.29 -7.18
N ASN A 652 21.60 37.69 -6.21
CA ASN A 652 22.30 36.76 -5.31
C ASN A 652 21.33 35.89 -4.48
N SER A 653 20.13 36.42 -4.17
CA SER A 653 19.07 35.68 -3.46
C SER A 653 18.62 34.40 -4.16
N ILE A 654 18.88 34.26 -5.47
CA ILE A 654 18.56 33.03 -6.20
C ILE A 654 19.24 31.81 -5.57
N CYS A 655 20.33 32.04 -4.84
CA CYS A 655 21.09 31.01 -4.18
C CYS A 655 20.51 30.54 -2.83
N ASP A 656 19.46 31.20 -2.34
CA ASP A 656 18.73 30.76 -1.14
C ASP A 656 17.82 29.54 -1.44
N ALA A 657 17.65 29.23 -2.72
CA ALA A 657 16.88 28.06 -3.18
C ALA A 657 17.78 26.82 -3.39
N SER A 658 17.19 25.64 -3.33
CA SER A 658 17.88 24.34 -3.45
C SER A 658 17.66 23.69 -4.83
N PHE A 659 17.94 24.42 -5.89
CA PHE A 659 17.73 23.93 -7.25
C PHE A 659 18.54 22.69 -7.58
N ARG A 660 17.89 21.75 -8.25
CA ARG A 660 18.54 20.67 -9.03
C ARG A 660 18.65 21.04 -10.51
N VAL A 661 17.70 21.84 -11.01
CA VAL A 661 17.68 22.35 -12.37
C VAL A 661 17.38 23.83 -12.33
N LEU A 662 18.28 24.63 -12.90
CA LEU A 662 18.10 26.06 -13.12
C LEU A 662 18.35 26.37 -14.60
N ASP A 663 17.32 26.79 -15.33
CA ASP A 663 17.41 27.21 -16.73
C ASP A 663 16.96 28.67 -16.91
N LEU A 664 17.91 29.54 -17.16
CA LEU A 664 17.71 30.98 -17.47
C LEU A 664 18.13 31.28 -18.92
N SER A 665 18.30 30.27 -19.76
CA SER A 665 18.82 30.41 -21.11
C SER A 665 17.93 31.26 -22.02
N ARG A 666 18.52 31.78 -23.12
CA ARG A 666 17.80 32.53 -24.16
C ARG A 666 16.98 33.69 -23.59
N ASN A 667 17.66 34.56 -22.89
CA ASN A 667 17.13 35.79 -22.32
C ASN A 667 18.05 37.00 -22.65
N ASN A 668 17.78 38.14 -22.06
CA ASN A 668 18.59 39.37 -22.19
C ASN A 668 19.32 39.70 -20.87
N ILE A 669 19.59 38.67 -20.04
CA ILE A 669 20.22 38.80 -18.71
C ILE A 669 21.68 39.22 -18.88
N SER A 670 22.10 40.20 -18.07
CA SER A 670 23.44 40.80 -18.12
C SER A 670 24.13 40.74 -16.74
N GLY A 671 25.31 41.34 -16.62
CA GLY A 671 26.10 41.30 -15.41
C GLY A 671 26.89 40.00 -15.26
N THR A 672 27.38 39.70 -14.05
CA THR A 672 28.21 38.54 -13.77
C THR A 672 27.39 37.37 -13.26
N ILE A 673 27.93 36.14 -13.44
CA ILE A 673 27.38 34.93 -12.81
C ILE A 673 27.61 35.03 -11.30
N PRO A 674 26.55 35.01 -10.46
CA PRO A 674 26.72 35.02 -9.01
C PRO A 674 27.61 33.86 -8.55
N PHE A 675 28.63 34.17 -7.73
CA PHE A 675 29.58 33.18 -7.21
C PHE A 675 28.87 32.04 -6.46
N CYS A 676 27.79 32.37 -5.79
CA CYS A 676 26.98 31.41 -5.02
C CYS A 676 26.34 30.33 -5.92
N LEU A 677 26.02 30.62 -7.20
CA LEU A 677 25.51 29.60 -8.14
C LEU A 677 26.53 28.51 -8.44
N ILE A 678 27.81 28.92 -8.50
CA ILE A 678 28.92 27.96 -8.67
C ILE A 678 29.06 27.10 -7.40
N ALA A 679 28.98 27.73 -6.21
CA ALA A 679 29.03 27.03 -4.93
C ALA A 679 27.86 26.07 -4.72
N LEU A 680 26.66 26.36 -5.27
CA LEU A 680 25.49 25.48 -5.25
C LEU A 680 25.62 24.22 -6.10
N SER A 681 26.66 24.09 -6.90
CA SER A 681 26.91 22.88 -7.71
C SER A 681 27.11 21.59 -6.90
N LYS A 682 27.10 21.64 -5.57
CA LYS A 682 26.93 20.48 -4.68
C LYS A 682 25.61 19.72 -4.91
N ILE A 683 24.53 20.44 -5.22
CA ILE A 683 23.17 19.92 -5.37
C ILE A 683 22.60 20.20 -6.75
N LEU A 684 23.10 21.24 -7.41
CA LEU A 684 22.66 21.65 -8.74
C LEU A 684 23.18 20.67 -9.78
N GLY A 685 22.27 19.98 -10.48
CA GLY A 685 22.60 19.03 -11.54
C GLY A 685 22.67 19.67 -12.92
N VAL A 686 21.82 20.70 -13.17
CA VAL A 686 21.75 21.41 -14.45
C VAL A 686 21.79 22.90 -14.21
N LEU A 687 22.79 23.57 -14.79
CA LEU A 687 22.89 25.02 -14.90
C LEU A 687 22.94 25.42 -16.37
N ASN A 688 21.86 26.01 -16.88
CA ASN A 688 21.75 26.48 -18.24
C ASN A 688 21.58 28.01 -18.26
N LEU A 689 22.62 28.72 -18.69
CA LEU A 689 22.66 30.19 -18.83
C LEU A 689 22.90 30.60 -20.29
N ARG A 690 22.78 29.67 -21.22
CA ARG A 690 23.07 29.85 -22.66
C ARG A 690 22.33 31.06 -23.25
N ASN A 691 22.98 31.72 -24.23
CA ASN A 691 22.38 32.80 -25.02
C ASN A 691 21.80 33.92 -24.14
N ASN A 692 22.66 34.56 -23.37
CA ASN A 692 22.39 35.75 -22.57
C ASN A 692 23.47 36.85 -22.86
N LYS A 693 23.52 37.89 -22.05
CA LYS A 693 24.53 38.94 -22.09
C LYS A 693 25.40 38.93 -20.83
N LEU A 694 25.62 37.77 -20.23
CA LEU A 694 26.46 37.62 -19.03
C LEU A 694 27.89 37.89 -19.38
N SER A 695 28.60 38.61 -18.49
CA SER A 695 29.99 39.08 -18.66
C SER A 695 30.85 38.73 -17.44
N GLY A 696 32.13 39.03 -17.55
CA GLY A 696 33.10 38.76 -16.47
C GLY A 696 33.54 37.30 -16.39
N PRO A 697 34.37 36.97 -15.38
CA PRO A 697 34.94 35.64 -15.24
C PRO A 697 33.98 34.62 -14.65
N ILE A 698 34.24 33.34 -14.96
CA ILE A 698 33.64 32.20 -14.25
C ILE A 698 34.47 32.00 -12.96
N HIS A 699 33.81 32.09 -11.80
CA HIS A 699 34.48 31.95 -10.51
C HIS A 699 35.06 30.55 -10.28
N ASP A 700 36.32 30.45 -9.81
CA ASP A 700 37.00 29.18 -9.53
C ASP A 700 36.63 28.62 -8.15
N LEU A 701 35.32 28.25 -7.98
CA LEU A 701 34.70 27.87 -6.70
C LEU A 701 33.84 26.60 -6.81
N PHE A 702 34.08 25.75 -7.81
CA PHE A 702 33.34 24.47 -7.91
C PHE A 702 33.75 23.57 -6.72
N PRO A 703 32.79 23.09 -5.92
CA PRO A 703 33.11 22.30 -4.72
C PRO A 703 33.64 20.91 -5.07
N ALA A 704 34.37 20.27 -4.16
CA ALA A 704 34.91 18.93 -4.33
C ALA A 704 33.79 17.85 -4.56
N SER A 705 32.62 18.12 -4.02
CA SER A 705 31.41 17.26 -4.21
C SER A 705 30.47 17.84 -5.28
N CYS A 706 31.01 18.25 -6.43
CA CYS A 706 30.21 18.82 -7.52
C CYS A 706 29.24 17.78 -8.10
N ALA A 707 27.94 18.11 -8.19
CA ALA A 707 26.87 17.27 -8.71
C ALA A 707 26.42 17.65 -10.12
N LEU A 708 27.06 18.65 -10.77
CA LEU A 708 26.68 19.09 -12.12
C LEU A 708 26.83 17.97 -13.14
N ARG A 709 25.79 17.79 -13.94
CA ARG A 709 25.77 16.97 -15.15
C ARG A 709 25.75 17.82 -16.42
N THR A 710 25.12 19.00 -16.32
CA THR A 710 25.04 19.94 -17.45
C THR A 710 25.43 21.34 -17.00
N LEU A 711 26.38 21.93 -17.72
CA LEU A 711 26.78 23.34 -17.60
C LEU A 711 26.79 23.96 -19.02
N ASP A 712 25.78 24.78 -19.33
CA ASP A 712 25.72 25.47 -20.62
C ASP A 712 25.81 27.00 -20.44
N LEU A 713 26.93 27.57 -20.80
CA LEU A 713 27.24 28.99 -20.76
C LEU A 713 27.41 29.62 -22.16
N HIS A 714 27.15 28.83 -23.22
CA HIS A 714 27.35 29.25 -24.61
C HIS A 714 26.54 30.50 -24.98
N GLY A 715 27.09 31.34 -25.82
CA GLY A 715 26.39 32.53 -26.32
C GLY A 715 26.26 33.66 -25.28
N ASN A 716 27.26 33.80 -24.41
CA ASN A 716 27.46 34.92 -23.50
C ASN A 716 28.72 35.69 -23.87
N ILE A 717 29.03 36.77 -23.13
CA ILE A 717 30.20 37.60 -23.31
C ILE A 717 31.17 37.44 -22.12
N LEU A 718 31.30 36.19 -21.65
CA LEU A 718 32.18 35.82 -20.57
C LEU A 718 33.65 35.96 -20.95
N GLU A 719 34.52 36.23 -20.00
CA GLU A 719 35.95 36.45 -20.20
C GLU A 719 36.79 35.77 -19.10
N GLY A 720 38.12 35.69 -19.32
CA GLY A 720 39.02 35.11 -18.32
C GLY A 720 39.39 33.66 -18.60
N HIS A 721 39.73 32.89 -17.57
CA HIS A 721 40.20 31.51 -17.68
C HIS A 721 39.13 30.47 -17.33
N ILE A 722 39.28 29.26 -17.85
CA ILE A 722 38.46 28.13 -17.40
C ILE A 722 38.85 27.81 -15.95
N PRO A 723 37.86 27.75 -15.00
CA PRO A 723 38.15 27.45 -13.61
C PRO A 723 38.82 26.08 -13.43
N LYS A 724 39.94 26.03 -12.68
CA LYS A 724 40.58 24.74 -12.40
C LYS A 724 39.72 23.83 -11.57
N SER A 725 38.94 24.38 -10.64
CA SER A 725 37.99 23.63 -9.79
C SER A 725 36.85 22.97 -10.58
N LEU A 726 36.64 23.32 -11.85
CA LEU A 726 35.66 22.62 -12.71
C LEU A 726 35.99 21.11 -12.85
N ALA A 727 37.27 20.73 -12.72
CA ALA A 727 37.70 19.34 -12.66
C ALA A 727 37.06 18.52 -11.51
N ASN A 728 36.56 19.18 -10.45
CA ASN A 728 35.84 18.54 -9.37
C ASN A 728 34.47 17.98 -9.79
N CYS A 729 33.94 18.43 -10.94
CA CYS A 729 32.65 18.00 -11.46
C CYS A 729 32.79 16.71 -12.28
N SER A 730 33.16 15.61 -11.66
CA SER A 730 33.38 14.31 -12.31
C SER A 730 32.14 13.71 -12.99
N THR A 731 30.93 14.19 -12.64
CA THR A 731 29.64 13.76 -13.20
C THR A 731 29.21 14.59 -14.43
N LEU A 732 30.04 15.53 -14.89
CA LEU A 732 29.67 16.46 -15.96
C LEU A 732 29.64 15.72 -17.32
N GLU A 733 28.46 15.62 -17.89
CA GLU A 733 28.18 14.94 -19.17
C GLU A 733 28.14 15.93 -20.34
N VAL A 734 27.57 17.12 -20.08
CA VAL A 734 27.41 18.17 -21.09
C VAL A 734 28.01 19.49 -20.57
N TRP A 735 28.97 20.03 -21.29
CA TRP A 735 29.48 21.36 -20.99
C TRP A 735 29.76 22.14 -22.29
N THR A 736 29.21 23.35 -22.34
CA THR A 736 29.40 24.24 -23.47
C THR A 736 29.73 25.64 -22.95
N LEU A 737 30.91 26.10 -23.21
CA LEU A 737 31.36 27.42 -22.77
C LEU A 737 31.25 28.48 -23.88
N GLY A 738 31.14 28.06 -25.14
CA GLY A 738 31.07 28.96 -26.30
C GLY A 738 32.38 29.69 -26.57
N THR A 739 32.30 30.77 -27.36
CA THR A 739 33.44 31.67 -27.59
C THR A 739 33.60 32.57 -26.38
N ILE A 740 34.31 32.08 -25.36
CA ILE A 740 34.85 32.93 -24.29
C ILE A 740 36.00 33.71 -24.93
N LYS A 741 36.10 35.03 -24.71
CA LYS A 741 37.31 35.79 -25.02
C LYS A 741 38.40 35.35 -24.06
N PHE A 742 39.10 34.25 -24.43
CA PHE A 742 40.23 33.76 -23.65
C PHE A 742 41.39 34.75 -23.78
N LEU A 743 41.91 35.26 -22.66
CA LEU A 743 43.27 35.67 -22.57
C LEU A 743 44.11 34.39 -22.64
N MET A 744 44.78 34.18 -23.82
CA MET A 744 45.59 32.99 -24.05
C MET A 744 46.76 33.02 -23.08
N ASP A 745 46.80 32.13 -22.10
CA ASP A 745 48.00 31.57 -21.50
C ASP A 745 47.85 30.06 -21.45
N PHE A 746 48.18 29.41 -22.61
CA PHE A 746 48.42 27.97 -22.64
C PHE A 746 49.81 27.71 -22.05
N HIS A 747 49.91 27.51 -20.73
CA HIS A 747 50.94 26.69 -20.13
C HIS A 747 50.36 25.33 -19.81
N VAL A 748 50.57 24.40 -20.76
CA VAL A 748 50.43 22.96 -20.50
C VAL A 748 51.73 22.52 -19.82
N PRO A 749 51.71 21.88 -18.66
CA PRO A 749 52.85 21.10 -18.19
C PRO A 749 52.86 19.72 -18.87
#